data_64300a00399b4669765fcf34c9089a47
#
_entry.id   64300a00399b4669765fcf34c9089a47
#
_cell.length_a   1.000
_cell.length_b   1.000
_cell.length_c   1.000
_cell.angle_alpha   90.00
_cell.angle_beta   90.00
_cell.angle_gamma   90.00
#
_symmetry.space_group_name_H-M   'P 1'
#
loop_
_entity.id
_entity.type
_entity.pdbx_description
1 polymer ?
#
loop_
_entity_poly.entity_id
_entity_poly.type
_entity_poly.pdbx_seq_one_letter_code
_entity_poly.pdbx_strand_id
1 'polypeptide(L)'
;DMLVDCKDGNIDNTIIDIKQFHMDFGKNPIDMKLLIKNLVNYDMNADIKASLNLGELSTMFPMEGVDMKGLYKIDLTASGVYDSIKQIIPTFSGNMSLENGFIKYAEFPKALENLNFTSSLACATGKMEDFKLDVPNFSMKMGEDQFTAKLAFNNLIDYTWDLTANGTIDLAVINEYYPIEGMSYTGKLLADISTKGKYSDVEAEKYDRLPTSGKAELTDFVYKSVDMPTDFIISKSAVAFNPEKVDIQALDARAGSSDFNVKGYVTNYMDYVFKENALLTGKMSLVSERLDLNEWMTGDETEEVVEDTVPMEVMEVPKNVDFEFASNIKKIYYDNLQLNDASGKIIVRDGVVNMNDLGFALFNGRIVMNGTYDTRDLSKPAFDYVLSVKDLSIPKSFTAFEMVKAFAPFANSMDGNFNTDLKMSGLLGQDMMPDLSTVSADGLIKIAQAAVKNSKLVSGINSLTKSNLATENFSIKDVIMSAEVKNGRARVKPFDLKLGDHLAKVEGSIGLDQSLDYKIKTNIETGAAGQAVNAFISNQVGKNIGSTNADITFKIGGNFFDPKISIASIDYGEGEVKAAAEQKVEEEVEKVKVEAEKKVEEKKQEVQKEAEKIAEEQKEKANEEAEKLKKEAEEKLGEEAGEVVDKSKEEAEKIINNLFKKKKN
;
A
#
# COMPACT_ATOMS: atom_id res chain seq x y z
N ASP A 1 31.22 63.70 15.91
CA ASP A 1 30.42 64.73 15.29
C ASP A 1 29.18 64.13 14.67
N MET A 2 28.02 64.67 15.07
CA MET A 2 26.70 64.23 14.52
C MET A 2 25.90 65.48 14.15
N LEU A 3 25.38 65.49 12.94
CA LEU A 3 24.46 66.52 12.47
C LEU A 3 23.12 65.83 12.13
N VAL A 4 22.02 66.37 12.64
CA VAL A 4 20.68 66.05 12.18
C VAL A 4 20.05 67.34 11.68
N ASP A 5 19.75 67.40 10.40
CA ASP A 5 19.21 68.58 9.75
C ASP A 5 17.88 68.22 9.06
N CYS A 6 16.79 68.78 9.55
CA CYS A 6 15.44 68.60 9.01
C CYS A 6 14.85 69.99 8.73
N LYS A 7 15.40 70.68 7.69
CA LYS A 7 15.17 72.10 7.44
C LYS A 7 13.72 72.49 7.24
N ASP A 8 12.90 71.66 6.70
CA ASP A 8 11.55 71.98 6.27
C ASP A 8 10.48 71.17 7.06
N GLY A 9 10.89 70.43 8.10
CA GLY A 9 10.02 69.45 8.72
C GLY A 9 9.65 68.28 7.80
N ASN A 10 10.30 68.17 6.64
CA ASN A 10 10.06 67.13 5.66
C ASN A 10 11.11 66.02 5.78
N ILE A 11 10.66 64.79 6.02
CA ILE A 11 11.51 63.61 6.14
C ILE A 11 12.29 63.31 4.85
N ASP A 12 11.80 63.71 3.67
CA ASP A 12 12.48 63.54 2.40
C ASP A 12 13.77 64.36 2.33
N ASN A 13 13.84 65.48 3.07
CA ASN A 13 14.99 66.41 3.08
C ASN A 13 15.82 66.26 4.36
N THR A 14 15.52 65.28 5.21
CA THR A 14 16.24 65.09 6.44
C THR A 14 17.62 64.49 6.18
N ILE A 15 18.63 65.15 6.72
CA ILE A 15 20.02 64.68 6.67
C ILE A 15 20.45 64.25 8.06
N ILE A 16 21.00 63.03 8.16
CA ILE A 16 21.71 62.54 9.35
C ILE A 16 23.17 62.33 8.90
N ASP A 17 24.08 63.10 9.43
CA ASP A 17 25.51 63.00 9.12
C ASP A 17 26.30 62.71 10.40
N ILE A 18 26.79 61.47 10.51
CA ILE A 18 27.69 61.02 11.56
C ILE A 18 29.05 60.77 10.92
N LYS A 19 29.91 61.79 10.96
CA LYS A 19 31.24 61.71 10.34
C LYS A 19 32.14 60.70 11.00
N GLN A 20 32.02 60.58 12.29
CA GLN A 20 32.74 59.61 13.10
C GLN A 20 31.97 59.39 14.39
N PHE A 21 31.60 58.17 14.62
CA PHE A 21 31.08 57.66 15.90
C PHE A 21 32.01 56.56 16.38
N HIS A 22 32.56 56.72 17.56
CA HIS A 22 33.32 55.69 18.25
C HIS A 22 32.75 55.58 19.65
N MET A 23 32.43 54.39 20.04
CA MET A 23 31.91 54.07 21.35
C MET A 23 32.47 52.75 21.83
N ASP A 24 33.11 52.80 23.00
CA ASP A 24 33.45 51.58 23.74
C ASP A 24 32.33 51.30 24.73
N PHE A 25 31.52 50.31 24.43
CA PHE A 25 30.48 49.83 25.32
C PHE A 25 31.03 48.71 26.23
N GLY A 26 31.69 49.12 27.32
CA GLY A 26 32.55 48.23 28.07
C GLY A 26 33.80 47.86 27.26
N LYS A 27 33.92 46.59 26.89
CA LYS A 27 34.99 46.11 25.97
C LYS A 27 34.49 45.90 24.54
N ASN A 28 33.38 46.50 24.19
CA ASN A 28 32.72 46.33 22.90
C ASN A 28 32.85 47.58 22.03
N PRO A 29 33.91 47.72 21.21
CA PRO A 29 34.11 48.85 20.36
C PRO A 29 33.11 48.82 19.20
N ILE A 30 32.50 49.98 18.94
CA ILE A 30 31.64 50.26 17.80
C ILE A 30 32.19 51.53 17.10
N ASP A 31 32.61 51.33 15.88
CA ASP A 31 32.99 52.43 14.95
C ASP A 31 31.96 52.55 13.87
N MET A 32 31.44 53.74 13.64
CA MET A 32 30.46 53.98 12.63
C MET A 32 30.68 55.34 11.96
N LYS A 33 30.52 55.36 10.63
CA LYS A 33 30.23 56.53 9.82
C LYS A 33 28.91 56.33 9.12
N LEU A 34 28.06 57.34 9.16
CA LEU A 34 26.74 57.24 8.57
C LEU A 34 26.32 58.59 8.00
N LEU A 35 25.99 58.59 6.71
CA LEU A 35 25.32 59.68 6.06
C LEU A 35 24.02 59.18 5.49
N ILE A 36 22.91 59.74 5.92
CA ILE A 36 21.59 59.48 5.34
C ILE A 36 21.06 60.85 4.87
N LYS A 37 20.68 60.97 3.61
CA LYS A 37 20.19 62.22 3.01
C LYS A 37 18.68 62.27 2.87
N ASN A 38 18.00 61.20 3.04
CA ASN A 38 16.56 61.09 2.88
C ASN A 38 16.07 59.91 3.72
N LEU A 39 15.06 60.12 4.57
CA LEU A 39 14.52 59.07 5.43
C LEU A 39 13.37 58.26 4.79
N VAL A 40 12.98 58.59 3.57
CA VAL A 40 11.96 57.84 2.81
C VAL A 40 12.59 56.75 1.95
N ASN A 41 13.63 57.11 1.17
CA ASN A 41 14.35 56.15 0.32
C ASN A 41 15.73 55.78 0.85
N TYR A 42 16.11 56.29 2.04
CA TYR A 42 17.36 56.00 2.72
C TYR A 42 18.60 56.11 1.80
N ASP A 43 18.74 57.25 1.08
CA ASP A 43 20.01 57.54 0.36
C ASP A 43 21.13 57.64 1.39
N MET A 44 21.88 56.53 1.50
CA MET A 44 22.82 56.33 2.60
C MET A 44 24.24 56.08 2.13
N ASN A 45 25.17 56.42 3.01
CA ASN A 45 26.54 55.93 2.98
C ASN A 45 26.91 55.54 4.42
N ALA A 46 27.21 54.26 4.64
CA ALA A 46 27.48 53.69 5.96
C ALA A 46 28.79 52.90 5.94
N ASP A 47 29.58 53.04 6.99
CA ASP A 47 30.75 52.20 7.32
C ASP A 47 30.65 51.83 8.80
N ILE A 48 30.42 50.56 9.07
CA ILE A 48 30.14 50.05 10.44
C ILE A 48 31.11 48.93 10.75
N LYS A 49 31.85 49.10 11.85
CA LYS A 49 32.71 48.06 12.41
C LYS A 49 32.38 47.90 13.86
N ALA A 50 32.14 46.68 14.27
CA ALA A 50 31.91 46.39 15.70
C ALA A 50 32.49 45.05 16.08
N SER A 51 32.87 44.96 17.35
CA SER A 51 33.29 43.71 17.98
C SER A 51 32.61 43.63 19.34
N LEU A 52 31.60 42.75 19.45
CA LEU A 52 30.61 42.76 20.51
C LEU A 52 30.70 41.46 21.32
N ASN A 53 31.01 41.56 22.59
CA ASN A 53 30.85 40.46 23.53
C ASN A 53 29.38 40.37 23.95
N LEU A 54 28.66 39.41 23.39
CA LEU A 54 27.22 39.26 23.60
C LEU A 54 26.85 39.01 25.06
N GLY A 55 27.71 38.36 25.83
CA GLY A 55 27.50 38.15 27.28
C GLY A 55 27.59 39.45 28.09
N GLU A 56 28.52 40.36 27.75
CA GLU A 56 28.59 41.68 28.38
C GLU A 56 27.36 42.53 27.97
N LEU A 57 26.97 42.48 26.71
CA LEU A 57 25.79 43.20 26.20
C LEU A 57 24.48 42.69 26.83
N SER A 58 24.31 41.39 26.98
CA SER A 58 23.14 40.81 27.67
C SER A 58 23.03 41.24 29.14
N THR A 59 24.18 41.50 29.80
CA THR A 59 24.19 42.01 31.15
C THR A 59 23.78 43.49 31.23
N MET A 60 24.15 44.29 30.21
CA MET A 60 23.87 45.71 30.14
C MET A 60 22.43 45.98 29.60
N PHE A 61 22.00 45.14 28.67
CA PHE A 61 20.68 45.20 28.05
C PHE A 61 20.02 43.84 28.17
N PRO A 62 19.52 43.53 29.38
CA PRO A 62 18.89 42.22 29.60
C PRO A 62 17.67 42.07 28.73
N MET A 63 17.67 40.99 27.94
CA MET A 63 16.51 40.55 27.18
C MET A 63 15.77 39.48 27.98
N GLU A 64 14.51 39.70 28.25
CA GLU A 64 13.71 38.76 29.04
C GLU A 64 13.66 37.41 28.33
N GLY A 65 14.01 36.34 29.06
CA GLY A 65 13.96 34.98 28.53
C GLY A 65 15.06 34.59 27.54
N VAL A 66 16.08 35.43 27.31
CA VAL A 66 17.21 35.13 26.39
C VAL A 66 18.55 35.35 27.05
N ASP A 67 19.39 34.32 27.12
CA ASP A 67 20.81 34.42 27.52
C ASP A 67 21.69 34.19 26.29
N MET A 68 22.60 35.14 26.03
CA MET A 68 23.51 35.08 24.89
C MET A 68 24.94 35.33 25.34
N LYS A 69 25.88 34.58 24.73
CA LYS A 69 27.32 34.76 24.90
C LYS A 69 28.02 34.55 23.56
N GLY A 70 29.28 34.98 23.47
CA GLY A 70 30.11 34.85 22.29
C GLY A 70 30.64 36.18 21.82
N LEU A 71 31.60 36.14 20.92
CA LEU A 71 32.19 37.31 20.29
C LEU A 71 31.63 37.48 18.88
N TYR A 72 30.76 38.50 18.71
CA TYR A 72 30.21 38.86 17.40
C TYR A 72 30.99 40.00 16.78
N LYS A 73 31.42 39.80 15.55
CA LYS A 73 32.16 40.83 14.80
C LYS A 73 31.38 41.18 13.51
N ILE A 74 31.32 42.45 13.15
CA ILE A 74 30.75 42.95 11.91
C ILE A 74 31.68 44.00 11.32
N ASP A 75 31.87 43.93 10.01
CA ASP A 75 32.54 44.96 9.17
C ASP A 75 31.69 45.11 7.94
N LEU A 76 30.94 46.23 7.81
CA LEU A 76 29.94 46.43 6.78
C LEU A 76 30.09 47.85 6.18
N THR A 77 30.15 47.92 4.87
CA THR A 77 30.01 49.15 4.12
C THR A 77 28.76 49.12 3.26
N ALA A 78 28.01 50.22 3.19
CA ALA A 78 26.84 50.32 2.34
C ALA A 78 26.73 51.71 1.72
N SER A 79 26.29 51.82 0.47
CA SER A 79 26.11 53.09 -0.23
C SER A 79 25.02 53.00 -1.28
N GLY A 80 24.13 53.99 -1.33
CA GLY A 80 23.05 54.08 -2.30
C GLY A 80 21.69 54.24 -1.68
N VAL A 81 20.66 54.01 -2.47
CA VAL A 81 19.26 54.20 -2.09
C VAL A 81 18.54 52.88 -1.98
N TYR A 82 17.47 52.84 -1.16
CA TYR A 82 16.53 51.76 -1.10
C TYR A 82 15.24 52.13 -1.85
N ASP A 83 14.85 51.36 -2.86
CA ASP A 83 13.60 51.52 -3.60
C ASP A 83 12.96 50.15 -3.83
N SER A 84 11.98 49.81 -3.02
CA SER A 84 11.30 48.49 -3.08
C SER A 84 10.52 48.31 -4.38
N ILE A 85 10.01 49.38 -4.98
CA ILE A 85 9.23 49.34 -6.23
C ILE A 85 10.15 49.01 -7.42
N LYS A 86 11.35 49.59 -7.43
CA LYS A 86 12.34 49.32 -8.47
C LYS A 86 13.27 48.16 -8.14
N GLN A 87 13.06 47.50 -7.02
CA GLN A 87 13.91 46.40 -6.54
C GLN A 87 15.38 46.78 -6.39
N ILE A 88 15.62 48.05 -5.98
CA ILE A 88 16.94 48.60 -5.74
C ILE A 88 17.22 48.60 -4.24
N ILE A 89 18.41 48.11 -3.85
CA ILE A 89 18.97 48.17 -2.51
C ILE A 89 20.30 48.95 -2.56
N PRO A 90 20.80 49.47 -1.44
CA PRO A 90 22.16 50.03 -1.43
C PRO A 90 23.18 48.98 -1.92
N THR A 91 24.22 49.44 -2.60
CA THR A 91 25.41 48.61 -2.77
C THR A 91 26.01 48.37 -1.40
N PHE A 92 26.41 47.16 -1.07
CA PHE A 92 27.07 46.86 0.20
C PHE A 92 28.08 45.73 0.07
N SER A 93 29.00 45.71 0.98
CA SER A 93 29.95 44.62 1.20
C SER A 93 30.26 44.52 2.69
N GLY A 94 30.21 43.33 3.23
CA GLY A 94 30.50 43.16 4.64
C GLY A 94 30.83 41.72 5.00
N ASN A 95 31.46 41.59 6.16
CA ASN A 95 31.77 40.30 6.81
C ASN A 95 31.18 40.29 8.20
N MET A 96 30.66 39.14 8.57
CA MET A 96 30.19 38.89 9.96
C MET A 96 30.77 37.58 10.47
N SER A 97 31.03 37.52 11.75
CA SER A 97 31.44 36.29 12.42
C SER A 97 30.90 36.24 13.82
N LEU A 98 30.65 35.03 14.28
CA LEU A 98 30.38 34.72 15.67
C LEU A 98 31.35 33.62 16.11
N GLU A 99 32.00 33.84 17.22
CA GLU A 99 32.96 32.91 17.85
C GLU A 99 32.44 32.51 19.23
N ASN A 100 32.41 31.18 19.51
CA ASN A 100 31.97 30.62 20.78
C ASN A 100 30.59 31.13 21.24
N GLY A 101 29.67 31.24 20.29
CA GLY A 101 28.32 31.66 20.57
C GLY A 101 27.57 30.67 21.46
N PHE A 102 26.75 31.24 22.34
CA PHE A 102 25.82 30.53 23.20
C PHE A 102 24.50 31.29 23.16
N ILE A 103 23.41 30.57 22.91
CA ILE A 103 22.05 31.15 22.90
C ILE A 103 21.14 30.19 23.68
N LYS A 104 20.49 30.69 24.72
CA LYS A 104 19.50 29.97 25.50
C LYS A 104 18.23 30.81 25.57
N TYR A 105 17.14 30.27 25.06
CA TYR A 105 15.79 30.79 25.28
C TYR A 105 15.16 30.10 26.49
N ALA A 106 14.45 30.86 27.32
CA ALA A 106 13.82 30.31 28.54
C ALA A 106 12.82 29.17 28.19
N GLU A 107 12.11 29.30 27.08
CA GLU A 107 11.10 28.36 26.63
C GLU A 107 11.70 27.09 26.00
N PHE A 108 12.98 27.10 25.64
CA PHE A 108 13.60 25.96 24.99
C PHE A 108 14.37 25.07 25.99
N PRO A 109 14.26 23.74 25.88
CA PRO A 109 14.85 22.84 26.87
C PRO A 109 16.40 22.87 26.89
N LYS A 110 17.05 23.05 25.75
CA LYS A 110 18.50 23.08 25.59
C LYS A 110 19.00 24.39 25.02
N ALA A 111 20.25 24.74 25.30
CA ALA A 111 20.94 25.86 24.69
C ALA A 111 21.58 25.45 23.36
N LEU A 112 21.76 26.40 22.45
CA LEU A 112 22.67 26.28 21.32
C LEU A 112 24.05 26.73 21.80
N GLU A 113 25.02 25.83 21.72
CA GLU A 113 26.38 26.03 22.24
C GLU A 113 27.40 25.96 21.09
N ASN A 114 28.58 26.52 21.35
CA ASN A 114 29.67 26.53 20.37
C ASN A 114 29.19 26.97 18.96
N LEU A 115 28.29 27.95 18.97
CA LEU A 115 27.78 28.52 17.73
C LEU A 115 28.89 29.38 17.11
N ASN A 116 29.42 28.93 15.98
CA ASN A 116 30.44 29.64 15.23
C ASN A 116 30.01 29.79 13.79
N PHE A 117 30.18 30.96 13.23
CA PHE A 117 30.05 31.17 11.80
C PHE A 117 30.98 32.28 11.32
N THR A 118 31.32 32.20 10.06
CA THR A 118 31.84 33.30 9.26
C THR A 118 30.95 33.51 8.06
N SER A 119 30.64 34.75 7.73
CA SER A 119 29.85 35.04 6.55
C SER A 119 30.34 36.29 5.85
N SER A 120 30.18 36.35 4.54
CA SER A 120 30.29 37.53 3.74
C SER A 120 28.96 37.80 3.04
N LEU A 121 28.58 39.06 2.98
CA LEU A 121 27.43 39.51 2.21
C LEU A 121 27.82 40.65 1.29
N ALA A 122 27.26 40.67 0.09
CA ALA A 122 27.58 41.71 -0.90
C ALA A 122 26.43 41.96 -1.87
N CYS A 123 26.30 43.20 -2.30
CA CYS A 123 25.53 43.57 -3.46
C CYS A 123 26.29 44.70 -4.20
N ALA A 124 27.04 44.36 -5.23
CA ALA A 124 27.93 45.31 -5.90
C ALA A 124 27.21 46.31 -6.82
N THR A 125 26.01 45.99 -7.29
CA THR A 125 25.27 46.80 -8.28
C THR A 125 24.08 47.54 -7.67
N GLY A 126 23.68 47.20 -6.46
CA GLY A 126 22.46 47.74 -5.87
C GLY A 126 21.17 47.08 -6.40
N LYS A 127 21.23 46.02 -7.19
CA LYS A 127 20.08 45.24 -7.62
C LYS A 127 19.89 44.05 -6.73
N MET A 128 18.67 43.75 -6.33
CA MET A 128 18.33 42.59 -5.52
C MET A 128 18.77 41.26 -6.15
N GLU A 129 18.81 41.21 -7.49
CA GLU A 129 19.30 40.06 -8.25
C GLU A 129 20.78 39.72 -7.98
N ASP A 130 21.60 40.77 -7.68
CA ASP A 130 23.06 40.66 -7.48
C ASP A 130 23.44 40.48 -6.02
N PHE A 131 22.46 40.29 -5.13
CA PHE A 131 22.72 39.95 -3.72
C PHE A 131 23.45 38.62 -3.61
N LYS A 132 24.45 38.59 -2.72
CA LYS A 132 25.23 37.40 -2.38
C LYS A 132 25.42 37.32 -0.89
N LEU A 133 25.16 36.12 -0.33
CA LEU A 133 25.52 35.72 1.03
C LEU A 133 26.31 34.43 0.94
N ASP A 134 27.50 34.43 1.46
CA ASP A 134 28.33 33.23 1.60
C ASP A 134 28.63 32.98 3.07
N VAL A 135 28.35 31.77 3.53
CA VAL A 135 28.63 31.25 4.88
C VAL A 135 29.52 30.01 4.75
N PRO A 136 30.83 30.19 4.54
CA PRO A 136 31.74 29.07 4.30
C PRO A 136 31.90 28.15 5.50
N ASN A 137 31.62 28.64 6.69
CA ASN A 137 31.73 27.87 7.92
C ASN A 137 30.59 28.24 8.86
N PHE A 138 29.82 27.24 9.23
CA PHE A 138 28.83 27.28 10.30
C PHE A 138 29.00 26.03 11.15
N SER A 139 29.01 26.18 12.45
CA SER A 139 28.99 25.06 13.40
C SER A 139 28.21 25.41 14.65
N MET A 140 27.53 24.43 15.22
CA MET A 140 26.89 24.55 16.54
C MET A 140 26.85 23.20 17.25
N LYS A 141 26.62 23.25 18.57
CA LYS A 141 26.26 22.10 19.40
C LYS A 141 24.92 22.35 20.07
N MET A 142 24.14 21.28 20.19
CA MET A 142 22.92 21.23 20.96
C MET A 142 22.97 19.99 21.87
N GLY A 143 23.36 20.21 23.13
CA GLY A 143 23.78 19.12 24.02
C GLY A 143 25.10 18.48 23.53
N GLU A 144 25.06 17.17 23.26
CA GLU A 144 26.23 16.44 22.71
C GLU A 144 26.29 16.44 21.19
N ASP A 145 25.21 16.84 20.52
CA ASP A 145 25.06 16.76 19.05
C ASP A 145 25.72 17.94 18.37
N GLN A 146 26.57 17.64 17.38
CA GLN A 146 27.29 18.64 16.60
C GLN A 146 26.69 18.76 15.20
N PHE A 147 26.55 20.01 14.74
CA PHE A 147 26.08 20.35 13.42
C PHE A 147 27.05 21.31 12.73
N THR A 148 27.31 21.07 11.45
CA THR A 148 28.12 21.95 10.59
C THR A 148 27.42 22.19 9.28
N ALA A 149 27.59 23.40 8.70
CA ALA A 149 27.03 23.74 7.41
C ALA A 149 27.90 24.71 6.63
N LYS A 150 27.68 24.76 5.31
CA LYS A 150 28.16 25.78 4.39
C LYS A 150 26.97 26.20 3.52
N LEU A 151 26.82 27.50 3.31
CA LEU A 151 25.72 28.04 2.52
C LEU A 151 26.26 29.14 1.60
N ALA A 152 25.96 29.04 0.32
CA ALA A 152 25.96 30.17 -0.60
C ALA A 152 24.50 30.46 -1.01
N PHE A 153 24.07 31.69 -0.82
CA PHE A 153 22.71 32.15 -1.14
C PHE A 153 22.81 33.42 -1.98
N ASN A 154 22.16 33.41 -3.14
CA ASN A 154 22.26 34.54 -4.06
C ASN A 154 20.89 34.89 -4.62
N ASN A 155 20.75 36.15 -5.10
CA ASN A 155 19.60 36.69 -5.81
C ASN A 155 18.32 36.71 -4.93
N LEU A 156 17.92 37.92 -4.46
CA LEU A 156 16.74 38.08 -3.61
C LEU A 156 15.40 38.07 -4.38
N ILE A 157 15.43 38.03 -5.70
CA ILE A 157 14.22 37.98 -6.55
C ILE A 157 13.86 36.51 -6.85
N ASP A 158 14.85 35.78 -7.36
CA ASP A 158 14.73 34.36 -7.66
C ASP A 158 15.93 33.66 -7.04
N TYR A 159 15.84 33.47 -5.69
CA TYR A 159 16.99 33.08 -4.91
C TYR A 159 17.49 31.67 -5.29
N THR A 160 18.79 31.58 -5.35
CA THR A 160 19.52 30.32 -5.53
C THR A 160 20.27 29.97 -4.25
N TRP A 161 20.40 28.71 -3.97
CA TRP A 161 21.19 28.22 -2.85
C TRP A 161 22.15 27.10 -3.27
N ASP A 162 23.25 27.00 -2.56
CA ASP A 162 24.18 25.88 -2.53
C ASP A 162 24.50 25.61 -1.05
N LEU A 163 23.87 24.57 -0.50
CA LEU A 163 23.95 24.22 0.91
C LEU A 163 24.55 22.81 1.06
N THR A 164 25.56 22.71 1.92
CA THR A 164 25.99 21.44 2.48
C THR A 164 25.82 21.47 3.99
N ALA A 165 25.26 20.42 4.57
CA ALA A 165 25.04 20.32 6.00
C ALA A 165 25.38 18.90 6.47
N ASN A 166 26.08 18.81 7.59
CA ASN A 166 26.42 17.55 8.24
C ASN A 166 26.23 17.68 9.74
N GLY A 167 25.61 16.69 10.36
CA GLY A 167 25.44 16.74 11.80
C GLY A 167 24.52 15.65 12.34
N THR A 168 24.51 15.58 13.65
CA THR A 168 23.61 14.73 14.41
C THR A 168 22.48 15.58 15.00
N ILE A 169 21.27 15.03 14.99
CA ILE A 169 20.07 15.65 15.56
C ILE A 169 19.43 14.64 16.52
N ASP A 170 19.27 15.03 17.77
CA ASP A 170 18.46 14.31 18.75
C ASP A 170 16.98 14.64 18.51
N LEU A 171 16.24 13.67 17.99
CA LEU A 171 14.82 13.85 17.63
C LEU A 171 13.95 14.04 18.88
N ALA A 172 14.35 13.55 20.06
CA ALA A 172 13.63 13.82 21.29
C ALA A 172 13.63 15.32 21.61
N VAL A 173 14.74 16.00 21.34
CA VAL A 173 14.83 17.45 21.53
C VAL A 173 13.92 18.17 20.54
N ILE A 174 13.88 17.74 19.27
CA ILE A 174 12.96 18.33 18.28
C ILE A 174 11.51 18.14 18.71
N ASN A 175 11.16 16.96 19.22
CA ASN A 175 9.81 16.69 19.72
C ASN A 175 9.43 17.57 20.94
N GLU A 176 10.41 17.94 21.79
CA GLU A 176 10.19 18.89 22.89
C GLU A 176 9.95 20.33 22.42
N TYR A 177 10.57 20.74 21.29
CA TYR A 177 10.37 22.07 20.69
C TYR A 177 9.07 22.19 19.88
N TYR A 178 8.73 21.13 19.19
CA TYR A 178 7.58 21.08 18.27
C TYR A 178 6.75 19.83 18.57
N PRO A 179 6.06 19.79 19.73
CA PRO A 179 5.21 18.67 20.08
C PRO A 179 4.04 18.57 19.10
N ILE A 180 3.80 17.36 18.60
CA ILE A 180 2.62 17.06 17.77
C ILE A 180 1.64 16.32 18.67
N GLU A 181 0.41 16.81 18.74
CA GLU A 181 -0.63 16.18 19.57
C GLU A 181 -0.89 14.74 19.10
N GLY A 182 -0.96 13.82 20.06
CA GLY A 182 -1.16 12.39 19.77
C GLY A 182 0.05 11.63 19.24
N MET A 183 1.21 12.30 19.06
CA MET A 183 2.42 11.67 18.54
C MET A 183 3.64 12.03 19.39
N SER A 184 4.58 11.08 19.50
CA SER A 184 5.92 11.35 20.05
C SER A 184 6.96 10.55 19.29
N TYR A 185 8.16 11.12 19.18
CA TYR A 185 9.27 10.44 18.55
C TYR A 185 10.59 10.78 19.28
N THR A 186 11.47 9.80 19.29
CA THR A 186 12.83 9.92 19.86
C THR A 186 13.83 9.25 18.91
N GLY A 187 15.11 9.38 19.18
CA GLY A 187 16.17 8.76 18.39
C GLY A 187 17.19 9.76 17.90
N LYS A 188 18.24 9.26 17.24
CA LYS A 188 19.30 10.11 16.67
C LYS A 188 19.34 10.00 15.17
N LEU A 189 19.26 11.14 14.49
CA LEU A 189 19.43 11.29 13.06
C LEU A 189 20.80 11.90 12.76
N LEU A 190 21.68 11.12 12.15
CA LEU A 190 22.91 11.63 11.52
C LEU A 190 22.60 11.90 10.06
N ALA A 191 22.84 13.11 9.59
CA ALA A 191 22.61 13.50 8.21
C ALA A 191 23.84 14.17 7.59
N ASP A 192 24.10 13.85 6.33
CA ASP A 192 25.06 14.51 5.46
C ASP A 192 24.34 14.85 4.15
N ILE A 193 24.02 16.13 3.96
CA ILE A 193 23.14 16.61 2.90
C ILE A 193 23.85 17.66 2.08
N SER A 194 23.73 17.55 0.76
CA SER A 194 24.10 18.58 -0.21
C SER A 194 22.88 18.91 -1.07
N THR A 195 22.51 20.18 -1.12
CA THR A 195 21.39 20.64 -1.96
C THR A 195 21.73 21.93 -2.66
N LYS A 196 21.35 22.02 -3.93
CA LYS A 196 21.42 23.23 -4.74
C LYS A 196 20.08 23.44 -5.40
N GLY A 197 19.72 24.68 -5.59
CA GLY A 197 18.44 24.92 -6.22
C GLY A 197 18.22 26.38 -6.58
N LYS A 198 17.07 26.58 -7.20
CA LYS A 198 16.54 27.84 -7.60
C LYS A 198 15.06 27.91 -7.21
N TYR A 199 14.63 29.04 -6.66
CA TYR A 199 13.27 29.20 -6.13
C TYR A 199 12.19 29.01 -7.21
N SER A 200 12.39 29.57 -8.40
CA SER A 200 11.46 29.41 -9.52
C SER A 200 11.31 27.94 -9.99
N ASP A 201 12.30 27.08 -9.77
CA ASP A 201 12.16 25.65 -10.05
C ASP A 201 11.32 24.95 -8.98
N VAL A 202 11.37 25.42 -7.71
CA VAL A 202 10.48 24.95 -6.63
C VAL A 202 9.04 25.37 -6.88
N GLU A 203 8.80 26.66 -7.21
CA GLU A 203 7.46 27.17 -7.54
C GLU A 203 6.85 26.48 -8.77
N ALA A 204 7.70 26.12 -9.73
CA ALA A 204 7.28 25.40 -10.93
C ALA A 204 7.21 23.88 -10.73
N GLU A 205 7.34 23.37 -9.49
CA GLU A 205 7.34 21.96 -9.13
C GLU A 205 8.35 21.09 -9.91
N LYS A 206 9.46 21.70 -10.35
CA LYS A 206 10.53 21.02 -11.12
C LYS A 206 11.59 20.45 -10.17
N TYR A 207 11.21 19.54 -9.30
CA TYR A 207 12.08 18.97 -8.27
C TYR A 207 13.25 18.18 -8.85
N ASP A 208 13.11 17.66 -10.07
CA ASP A 208 14.18 17.01 -10.84
C ASP A 208 15.39 17.95 -11.11
N ARG A 209 15.18 19.26 -11.04
CA ARG A 209 16.22 20.28 -11.21
C ARG A 209 16.91 20.70 -9.91
N LEU A 210 16.52 20.10 -8.80
CA LEU A 210 17.12 20.36 -7.50
C LEU A 210 18.11 19.25 -7.15
N PRO A 211 19.41 19.35 -7.51
CA PRO A 211 20.39 18.34 -7.19
C PRO A 211 20.60 18.24 -5.67
N THR A 212 19.69 17.51 -5.04
CA THR A 212 19.73 17.21 -3.61
C THR A 212 20.20 15.79 -3.43
N SER A 213 21.28 15.60 -2.68
CA SER A 213 21.85 14.27 -2.42
C SER A 213 22.38 14.21 -1.01
N GLY A 214 22.55 13.00 -0.50
CA GLY A 214 23.09 12.83 0.83
C GLY A 214 22.99 11.42 1.35
N LYS A 215 23.28 11.31 2.64
CA LYS A 215 23.10 10.12 3.45
C LYS A 215 22.41 10.50 4.74
N ALA A 216 21.59 9.60 5.24
CA ALA A 216 21.01 9.72 6.56
C ALA A 216 21.07 8.38 7.29
N GLU A 217 21.46 8.42 8.55
CA GLU A 217 21.43 7.28 9.45
C GLU A 217 20.54 7.62 10.63
N LEU A 218 19.56 6.75 10.90
CA LEU A 218 18.65 6.87 12.02
C LEU A 218 18.91 5.73 12.99
N THR A 219 19.12 6.04 14.25
CA THR A 219 19.39 5.04 15.29
C THR A 219 18.49 5.27 16.50
N ASP A 220 18.09 4.16 17.14
CA ASP A 220 17.28 4.16 18.36
C ASP A 220 16.01 5.01 18.24
N PHE A 221 15.42 5.00 17.03
CA PHE A 221 14.20 5.74 16.75
C PHE A 221 13.00 5.00 17.32
N VAL A 222 12.19 5.69 18.08
CA VAL A 222 10.91 5.20 18.59
C VAL A 222 9.83 6.20 18.20
N TYR A 223 8.83 5.72 17.49
CA TYR A 223 7.64 6.49 17.14
C TYR A 223 6.43 5.91 17.85
N LYS A 224 5.68 6.76 18.51
CA LYS A 224 4.42 6.44 19.18
C LYS A 224 3.33 7.34 18.64
N SER A 225 2.20 6.75 18.33
CA SER A 225 1.00 7.47 17.89
C SER A 225 -0.24 6.83 18.50
N VAL A 226 -1.24 7.63 18.78
CA VAL A 226 -2.57 7.12 19.20
C VAL A 226 -3.27 6.34 18.09
N ASP A 227 -2.89 6.56 16.83
CA ASP A 227 -3.46 5.88 15.67
C ASP A 227 -2.78 4.53 15.37
N MET A 228 -1.73 4.17 16.12
CA MET A 228 -1.01 2.92 15.93
C MET A 228 -1.17 1.98 17.12
N PRO A 229 -1.50 0.71 16.92
CA PRO A 229 -1.72 -0.25 18.01
C PRO A 229 -0.43 -0.57 18.79
N THR A 230 0.74 -0.31 18.21
CA THR A 230 2.04 -0.59 18.83
C THR A 230 3.06 0.47 18.47
N ASP A 231 4.08 0.64 19.33
CA ASP A 231 5.23 1.49 19.03
C ASP A 231 5.96 0.98 17.79
N PHE A 232 6.36 1.91 16.90
CA PHE A 232 7.25 1.61 15.77
C PHE A 232 8.69 1.98 16.14
N ILE A 233 9.56 0.99 16.12
CA ILE A 233 10.96 1.13 16.57
C ILE A 233 11.88 0.86 15.39
N ILE A 234 12.78 1.79 15.07
CA ILE A 234 13.90 1.57 14.16
C ILE A 234 15.18 1.51 14.96
N SER A 235 15.75 0.32 15.11
CA SER A 235 17.05 0.15 15.77
C SER A 235 18.16 0.80 14.96
N LYS A 236 18.10 0.65 13.64
CA LYS A 236 19.03 1.26 12.69
C LYS A 236 18.37 1.41 11.33
N SER A 237 18.55 2.59 10.72
CA SER A 237 18.30 2.80 9.29
C SER A 237 19.49 3.52 8.68
N ALA A 238 19.86 3.16 7.46
CA ALA A 238 20.85 3.86 6.65
C ALA A 238 20.30 4.03 5.24
N VAL A 239 20.21 5.26 4.80
CA VAL A 239 19.75 5.61 3.46
C VAL A 239 20.75 6.52 2.76
N ALA A 240 20.87 6.37 1.45
CA ALA A 240 21.52 7.32 0.58
C ALA A 240 20.50 7.81 -0.45
N PHE A 241 20.49 9.10 -0.75
CA PHE A 241 19.50 9.68 -1.65
C PHE A 241 20.12 10.65 -2.64
N ASN A 242 19.50 10.75 -3.79
CA ASN A 242 19.76 11.73 -4.83
C ASN A 242 18.40 12.13 -5.46
N PRO A 243 18.29 13.10 -6.40
CA PRO A 243 17.01 13.51 -6.97
C PRO A 243 16.18 12.38 -7.59
N GLU A 244 16.82 11.30 -8.04
CA GLU A 244 16.16 10.20 -8.74
C GLU A 244 15.62 9.14 -7.78
N LYS A 245 16.35 8.87 -6.67
CA LYS A 245 16.02 7.75 -5.78
C LYS A 245 16.52 7.93 -4.35
N VAL A 246 15.89 7.20 -3.44
CA VAL A 246 16.37 6.91 -2.10
C VAL A 246 16.75 5.44 -2.03
N ASP A 247 18.03 5.15 -1.83
CA ASP A 247 18.56 3.79 -1.59
C ASP A 247 18.46 3.46 -0.10
N ILE A 248 17.66 2.48 0.26
CA ILE A 248 17.54 1.92 1.60
C ILE A 248 18.62 0.85 1.75
N GLN A 249 19.76 1.22 2.31
CA GLN A 249 20.91 0.32 2.50
C GLN A 249 20.68 -0.64 3.65
N ALA A 250 20.00 -0.18 4.69
CA ALA A 250 19.55 -0.95 5.84
C ALA A 250 18.35 -0.27 6.47
N LEU A 251 17.39 -1.06 6.90
CA LEU A 251 16.29 -0.65 7.78
C LEU A 251 15.97 -1.85 8.67
N ASP A 252 16.38 -1.76 9.94
CA ASP A 252 16.08 -2.74 10.97
C ASP A 252 15.02 -2.15 11.89
N ALA A 253 13.79 -2.59 11.73
CA ALA A 253 12.63 -2.05 12.45
C ALA A 253 11.84 -3.14 13.18
N ARG A 254 11.02 -2.71 14.13
CA ARG A 254 10.05 -3.52 14.86
C ARG A 254 8.75 -2.75 15.04
N ALA A 255 7.64 -3.48 15.02
CA ALA A 255 6.35 -2.99 15.47
C ALA A 255 5.68 -4.11 16.27
N GLY A 256 5.44 -3.87 17.55
CA GLY A 256 5.02 -4.93 18.46
C GLY A 256 5.99 -6.12 18.49
N SER A 257 5.50 -7.31 18.22
CA SER A 257 6.30 -8.54 18.11
C SER A 257 6.86 -8.80 16.70
N SER A 258 6.48 -7.98 15.72
CA SER A 258 6.92 -8.10 14.31
C SER A 258 8.26 -7.42 14.10
N ASP A 259 9.16 -8.07 13.35
CA ASP A 259 10.45 -7.51 12.93
C ASP A 259 10.53 -7.34 11.42
N PHE A 260 11.23 -6.30 10.98
CA PHE A 260 11.39 -5.95 9.57
C PHE A 260 12.84 -5.61 9.29
N ASN A 261 13.49 -6.39 8.45
CA ASN A 261 14.76 -6.04 7.83
C ASN A 261 14.51 -5.74 6.35
N VAL A 262 14.61 -4.47 5.98
CA VAL A 262 14.28 -3.98 4.64
C VAL A 262 15.50 -3.40 3.97
N LYS A 263 15.69 -3.75 2.68
CA LYS A 263 16.67 -3.15 1.78
C LYS A 263 16.05 -2.93 0.43
N GLY A 264 16.51 -1.92 -0.29
CA GLY A 264 15.99 -1.63 -1.62
C GLY A 264 16.07 -0.17 -1.97
N TYR A 265 15.13 0.30 -2.75
CA TYR A 265 15.08 1.71 -3.13
C TYR A 265 13.65 2.16 -3.43
N VAL A 266 13.43 3.47 -3.30
CA VAL A 266 12.24 4.15 -3.80
C VAL A 266 12.64 5.25 -4.77
N THR A 267 11.82 5.49 -5.77
CA THR A 267 11.97 6.53 -6.79
C THR A 267 10.73 7.40 -6.83
N ASN A 268 10.85 8.55 -7.47
CA ASN A 268 9.78 9.55 -7.53
C ASN A 268 9.35 10.10 -6.16
N TYR A 269 10.23 10.03 -5.17
CA TYR A 269 9.93 10.40 -3.79
C TYR A 269 9.73 11.92 -3.62
N MET A 270 10.41 12.73 -4.44
CA MET A 270 10.26 14.19 -4.40
C MET A 270 8.83 14.59 -4.83
N ASP A 271 8.38 14.08 -5.96
CA ASP A 271 7.00 14.31 -6.41
C ASP A 271 5.99 13.81 -5.38
N TYR A 272 6.21 12.62 -4.82
CA TYR A 272 5.31 12.05 -3.81
C TYR A 272 5.18 12.92 -2.54
N VAL A 273 6.29 13.56 -2.10
CA VAL A 273 6.28 14.44 -0.92
C VAL A 273 5.63 15.80 -1.21
N PHE A 274 5.79 16.34 -2.41
CA PHE A 274 5.42 17.72 -2.71
C PHE A 274 4.18 17.84 -3.60
N LYS A 275 3.72 16.78 -4.25
CA LYS A 275 2.52 16.78 -5.11
C LYS A 275 1.46 15.85 -4.57
N GLU A 276 0.22 16.28 -4.57
CA GLU A 276 -0.91 15.43 -4.21
C GLU A 276 -1.05 14.26 -5.20
N ASN A 277 -1.32 13.08 -4.68
CA ASN A 277 -1.56 11.85 -5.45
C ASN A 277 -0.42 11.40 -6.39
N ALA A 278 0.80 11.91 -6.22
CA ALA A 278 1.93 11.45 -7.01
C ALA A 278 2.27 9.98 -6.70
N LEU A 279 2.70 9.26 -7.74
CA LEU A 279 3.01 7.84 -7.65
C LEU A 279 4.40 7.63 -7.02
N LEU A 280 4.46 6.97 -5.87
CA LEU A 280 5.71 6.50 -5.27
C LEU A 280 6.04 5.11 -5.81
N THR A 281 7.24 4.93 -6.38
CA THR A 281 7.64 3.64 -6.93
C THR A 281 8.84 3.07 -6.19
N GLY A 282 8.96 1.73 -6.11
CA GLY A 282 10.09 1.14 -5.42
C GLY A 282 10.20 -0.37 -5.54
N LYS A 283 11.44 -0.85 -5.25
CA LYS A 283 11.73 -2.27 -5.12
C LYS A 283 12.45 -2.52 -3.82
N MET A 284 11.92 -3.46 -3.04
CA MET A 284 12.42 -3.76 -1.71
C MET A 284 12.51 -5.26 -1.47
N SER A 285 13.42 -5.67 -0.61
CA SER A 285 13.46 -6.99 -0.02
C SER A 285 13.12 -6.89 1.46
N LEU A 286 12.22 -7.74 1.92
CA LEU A 286 11.83 -7.89 3.32
C LEU A 286 12.34 -9.24 3.83
N VAL A 287 13.11 -9.21 4.90
CA VAL A 287 13.46 -10.39 5.68
C VAL A 287 12.91 -10.20 7.10
N SER A 288 12.23 -11.23 7.63
CA SER A 288 11.64 -11.18 8.96
C SER A 288 11.72 -12.56 9.62
N GLU A 289 12.01 -12.59 10.91
CA GLU A 289 11.93 -13.80 11.73
C GLU A 289 10.48 -14.04 12.18
N ARG A 290 9.73 -12.97 12.43
CA ARG A 290 8.35 -13.00 12.89
C ARG A 290 7.55 -11.82 12.37
N LEU A 291 6.42 -12.11 11.75
CA LEU A 291 5.40 -11.15 11.37
C LEU A 291 4.08 -11.56 12.01
N ASP A 292 3.55 -10.74 12.91
CA ASP A 292 2.28 -10.99 13.59
C ASP A 292 1.21 -10.05 13.05
N LEU A 293 0.40 -10.55 12.14
CA LEU A 293 -0.64 -9.75 11.49
C LEU A 293 -1.81 -9.46 12.44
N ASN A 294 -1.96 -10.23 13.51
CA ASN A 294 -3.05 -10.04 14.47
C ASN A 294 -2.93 -8.70 15.22
N GLU A 295 -1.69 -8.22 15.45
CA GLU A 295 -1.44 -6.94 16.09
C GLU A 295 -1.95 -5.73 15.29
N TRP A 296 -2.22 -5.92 13.99
CA TRP A 296 -2.68 -4.88 13.06
C TRP A 296 -4.16 -5.00 12.73
N MET A 297 -4.80 -6.07 13.21
CA MET A 297 -6.20 -6.41 12.91
C MET A 297 -7.14 -6.06 14.07
N THR A 298 -6.61 -5.74 15.25
CA THR A 298 -7.41 -5.30 16.40
C THR A 298 -7.66 -3.80 16.28
N GLY A 299 -8.89 -3.40 16.01
CA GLY A 299 -9.36 -2.04 16.22
C GLY A 299 -9.28 -1.67 17.71
N ASP A 300 -9.21 -0.36 18.01
CA ASP A 300 -9.05 0.23 19.35
C ASP A 300 -9.78 -0.52 20.47
N GLU A 301 -9.01 -1.20 21.34
CA GLU A 301 -9.49 -1.72 22.61
C GLU A 301 -9.61 -0.57 23.64
N THR A 302 -10.52 0.35 23.44
CA THR A 302 -10.89 1.38 24.43
C THR A 302 -12.38 1.46 24.68
N GLU A 303 -13.10 0.34 24.66
CA GLU A 303 -14.40 0.25 25.37
C GLU A 303 -14.65 -1.19 25.83
N GLU A 304 -15.29 -1.32 26.98
CA GLU A 304 -15.59 -2.54 27.75
C GLU A 304 -16.00 -3.74 26.87
N VAL A 305 -15.37 -4.87 27.14
CA VAL A 305 -15.65 -6.20 26.57
C VAL A 305 -17.16 -6.47 26.51
N VAL A 306 -17.76 -6.17 25.37
CA VAL A 306 -18.99 -6.82 24.93
C VAL A 306 -18.52 -7.92 23.98
N GLU A 307 -18.86 -9.19 24.29
CA GLU A 307 -18.63 -10.35 23.44
C GLU A 307 -19.36 -10.19 22.09
N ASP A 308 -18.83 -9.35 21.21
CA ASP A 308 -19.15 -9.36 19.79
C ASP A 308 -17.87 -8.96 19.06
N THR A 309 -17.35 -9.88 18.28
CA THR A 309 -16.16 -9.74 17.43
C THR A 309 -16.28 -8.45 16.61
N VAL A 310 -15.35 -7.52 16.84
CA VAL A 310 -15.21 -6.36 15.95
C VAL A 310 -14.89 -6.90 14.55
N PRO A 311 -15.72 -6.62 13.54
CA PRO A 311 -15.45 -7.09 12.19
C PRO A 311 -14.13 -6.50 11.70
N MET A 312 -13.27 -7.32 11.06
CA MET A 312 -12.12 -6.82 10.33
C MET A 312 -12.61 -5.84 9.27
N GLU A 313 -12.02 -4.67 9.20
CA GLU A 313 -12.29 -3.75 8.10
C GLU A 313 -11.51 -4.15 6.85
N VAL A 314 -12.04 -3.84 5.67
CA VAL A 314 -11.37 -4.06 4.39
C VAL A 314 -10.05 -3.32 4.36
N MET A 315 -8.95 -4.04 4.22
CA MET A 315 -7.61 -3.44 4.10
C MET A 315 -7.47 -2.80 2.71
N GLU A 316 -7.61 -1.48 2.66
CA GLU A 316 -7.45 -0.74 1.41
C GLU A 316 -6.01 -0.81 0.90
N VAL A 317 -5.84 -1.16 -0.37
CA VAL A 317 -4.55 -1.14 -1.06
C VAL A 317 -4.33 0.25 -1.65
N PRO A 318 -3.23 0.95 -1.30
CA PRO A 318 -2.97 2.30 -1.82
C PRO A 318 -2.90 2.33 -3.35
N LYS A 319 -3.50 3.37 -3.96
CA LYS A 319 -3.49 3.56 -5.42
C LYS A 319 -2.27 4.34 -5.91
N ASN A 320 -1.69 5.15 -5.04
CA ASN A 320 -0.55 6.03 -5.35
C ASN A 320 0.82 5.41 -5.03
N VAL A 321 0.92 4.09 -5.04
CA VAL A 321 2.17 3.35 -4.89
C VAL A 321 2.33 2.29 -5.98
N ASP A 322 3.58 2.04 -6.38
CA ASP A 322 3.99 0.94 -7.26
C ASP A 322 5.21 0.27 -6.65
N PHE A 323 4.95 -0.70 -5.76
CA PHE A 323 5.98 -1.38 -5.01
C PHE A 323 6.11 -2.84 -5.40
N GLU A 324 7.36 -3.30 -5.51
CA GLU A 324 7.72 -4.71 -5.65
C GLU A 324 8.49 -5.15 -4.40
N PHE A 325 7.93 -6.09 -3.65
CA PHE A 325 8.55 -6.68 -2.47
C PHE A 325 8.96 -8.13 -2.74
N ALA A 326 10.25 -8.44 -2.56
CA ALA A 326 10.72 -9.81 -2.42
C ALA A 326 10.76 -10.14 -0.92
N SER A 327 9.96 -11.12 -0.48
CA SER A 327 9.76 -11.41 0.94
C SER A 327 10.37 -12.76 1.32
N ASN A 328 10.96 -12.83 2.50
CA ASN A 328 11.41 -14.06 3.15
C ASN A 328 11.14 -13.95 4.65
N ILE A 329 10.09 -14.62 5.12
CA ILE A 329 9.57 -14.48 6.48
C ILE A 329 9.50 -15.86 7.11
N LYS A 330 10.18 -16.07 8.23
CA LYS A 330 10.20 -17.39 8.87
C LYS A 330 8.88 -17.79 9.48
N LYS A 331 8.20 -16.84 10.13
CA LYS A 331 6.91 -17.10 10.78
C LYS A 331 5.96 -15.95 10.57
N ILE A 332 4.77 -16.25 10.08
CA ILE A 332 3.65 -15.32 10.02
C ILE A 332 2.53 -15.85 10.91
N TYR A 333 2.01 -15.02 11.79
CA TYR A 333 0.82 -15.30 12.59
C TYR A 333 -0.35 -14.53 11.99
N TYR A 334 -1.40 -15.26 11.68
CA TYR A 334 -2.63 -14.71 11.09
C TYR A 334 -3.83 -15.47 11.66
N ASP A 335 -4.69 -14.78 12.37
CA ASP A 335 -5.72 -15.38 13.20
C ASP A 335 -5.12 -16.47 14.09
N ASN A 336 -5.64 -17.67 14.06
CA ASN A 336 -5.12 -18.83 14.79
C ASN A 336 -4.10 -19.66 13.98
N LEU A 337 -3.67 -19.17 12.82
CA LEU A 337 -2.73 -19.86 11.92
C LEU A 337 -1.29 -19.39 12.14
N GLN A 338 -0.36 -20.35 12.10
CA GLN A 338 1.06 -20.07 11.97
C GLN A 338 1.55 -20.57 10.62
N LEU A 339 1.92 -19.64 9.73
CA LEU A 339 2.53 -19.92 8.44
C LEU A 339 4.05 -19.87 8.62
N ASN A 340 4.75 -20.88 8.13
CA ASN A 340 6.21 -20.98 8.28
C ASN A 340 6.90 -20.89 6.92
N ASP A 341 8.12 -20.36 6.92
CA ASP A 341 9.00 -20.26 5.75
C ASP A 341 8.28 -19.64 4.54
N ALA A 342 7.63 -18.48 4.80
CA ALA A 342 6.94 -17.74 3.76
C ALA A 342 7.95 -17.01 2.87
N SER A 343 7.84 -17.21 1.57
CA SER A 343 8.69 -16.54 0.58
C SER A 343 7.92 -16.32 -0.72
N GLY A 344 8.25 -15.23 -1.41
CA GLY A 344 7.60 -14.90 -2.67
C GLY A 344 7.76 -13.43 -3.02
N LYS A 345 7.09 -13.03 -4.08
CA LYS A 345 7.06 -11.65 -4.52
C LYS A 345 5.65 -11.09 -4.39
N ILE A 346 5.55 -9.91 -3.80
CA ILE A 346 4.32 -9.13 -3.68
C ILE A 346 4.51 -7.84 -4.46
N ILE A 347 3.57 -7.52 -5.33
CA ILE A 347 3.52 -6.25 -6.08
C ILE A 347 2.25 -5.52 -5.66
N VAL A 348 2.42 -4.32 -5.13
CA VAL A 348 1.33 -3.41 -4.77
C VAL A 348 1.27 -2.33 -5.81
N ARG A 349 0.17 -2.25 -6.56
CA ARG A 349 0.01 -1.29 -7.65
C ARG A 349 -1.46 -1.00 -7.90
N ASP A 350 -1.81 0.29 -8.00
CA ASP A 350 -3.13 0.75 -8.42
C ASP A 350 -4.30 0.07 -7.69
N GLY A 351 -4.23 0.03 -6.36
CA GLY A 351 -5.29 -0.58 -5.54
C GLY A 351 -5.34 -2.11 -5.57
N VAL A 352 -4.30 -2.77 -6.12
CA VAL A 352 -4.22 -4.23 -6.27
C VAL A 352 -2.92 -4.77 -5.68
N VAL A 353 -3.02 -5.83 -4.90
CA VAL A 353 -1.89 -6.66 -4.48
C VAL A 353 -1.79 -7.87 -5.40
N ASN A 354 -0.67 -8.00 -6.11
CA ASN A 354 -0.35 -9.20 -6.89
C ASN A 354 0.66 -10.06 -6.11
N MET A 355 0.33 -11.30 -5.93
CA MET A 355 1.16 -12.31 -5.28
C MET A 355 1.75 -13.24 -6.33
N ASN A 356 3.07 -13.36 -6.37
CA ASN A 356 3.77 -14.21 -7.30
C ASN A 356 4.63 -15.21 -6.52
N ASP A 357 4.34 -16.49 -6.71
CA ASP A 357 4.98 -17.63 -6.06
C ASP A 357 5.09 -17.47 -4.53
N LEU A 358 4.03 -16.89 -3.92
CA LEU A 358 3.96 -16.75 -2.47
C LEU A 358 3.76 -18.13 -1.84
N GLY A 359 4.85 -18.73 -1.41
CA GLY A 359 4.88 -20.07 -0.85
C GLY A 359 5.11 -20.06 0.66
N PHE A 360 4.39 -20.90 1.40
CA PHE A 360 4.57 -21.09 2.85
C PHE A 360 4.21 -22.51 3.28
N ALA A 361 4.75 -22.94 4.41
CA ALA A 361 4.41 -24.20 5.05
C ALA A 361 3.27 -23.99 6.04
N LEU A 362 2.28 -24.88 5.99
CA LEU A 362 1.10 -24.91 6.86
C LEU A 362 0.66 -26.35 7.09
N PHE A 363 0.29 -26.71 8.33
CA PHE A 363 -0.25 -28.03 8.69
C PHE A 363 0.58 -29.23 8.21
N ASN A 364 1.90 -29.10 8.23
CA ASN A 364 2.91 -30.04 7.71
C ASN A 364 2.94 -30.17 6.18
N GLY A 365 2.14 -29.41 5.46
CA GLY A 365 2.16 -29.31 4.00
C GLY A 365 2.75 -27.98 3.53
N ARG A 366 2.69 -27.74 2.23
CA ARG A 366 3.13 -26.49 1.59
C ARG A 366 2.04 -25.96 0.68
N ILE A 367 1.82 -24.65 0.74
CA ILE A 367 0.92 -23.92 -0.15
C ILE A 367 1.78 -22.96 -0.95
N VAL A 368 1.56 -22.88 -2.27
CA VAL A 368 2.09 -21.85 -3.15
C VAL A 368 0.90 -21.15 -3.79
N MET A 369 0.87 -19.83 -3.68
CA MET A 369 -0.22 -19.00 -4.17
C MET A 369 0.30 -18.00 -5.20
N ASN A 370 -0.41 -17.90 -6.31
CA ASN A 370 -0.32 -16.84 -7.29
C ASN A 370 -1.68 -16.19 -7.45
N GLY A 371 -1.74 -14.87 -7.61
CA GLY A 371 -3.03 -14.22 -7.82
C GLY A 371 -3.09 -12.80 -7.32
N THR A 372 -4.31 -12.29 -7.19
CA THR A 372 -4.57 -10.89 -6.89
C THR A 372 -5.58 -10.71 -5.77
N TYR A 373 -5.35 -9.68 -4.97
CA TYR A 373 -6.33 -9.05 -4.10
C TYR A 373 -6.58 -7.64 -4.60
N ASP A 374 -7.82 -7.31 -4.93
CA ASP A 374 -8.23 -6.09 -5.62
C ASP A 374 -9.20 -5.29 -4.76
N THR A 375 -8.78 -4.08 -4.37
CA THR A 375 -9.56 -3.15 -3.55
C THR A 375 -9.91 -1.86 -4.28
N ARG A 376 -9.86 -1.84 -5.60
CA ARG A 376 -10.27 -0.67 -6.38
C ARG A 376 -11.71 -0.27 -6.13
N ASP A 377 -12.56 -1.25 -5.83
CA ASP A 377 -13.90 -1.06 -5.26
C ASP A 377 -13.93 -1.63 -3.83
N LEU A 378 -13.84 -0.76 -2.82
CA LEU A 378 -13.86 -1.14 -1.40
C LEU A 378 -15.18 -1.78 -0.95
N SER A 379 -16.27 -1.53 -1.67
CA SER A 379 -17.56 -2.17 -1.37
C SER A 379 -17.62 -3.62 -1.84
N LYS A 380 -16.70 -4.04 -2.71
CA LYS A 380 -16.63 -5.36 -3.35
C LYS A 380 -15.19 -5.81 -3.55
N PRO A 381 -14.40 -5.92 -2.48
CA PRO A 381 -13.03 -6.39 -2.60
C PRO A 381 -13.05 -7.80 -3.20
N ALA A 382 -12.17 -8.03 -4.17
CA ALA A 382 -12.17 -9.25 -4.96
C ALA A 382 -10.83 -10.00 -4.84
N PHE A 383 -10.89 -11.32 -5.04
CA PHE A 383 -9.70 -12.14 -5.14
C PHE A 383 -9.76 -13.06 -6.36
N ASP A 384 -8.59 -13.33 -6.96
CA ASP A 384 -8.40 -14.35 -8.00
C ASP A 384 -7.07 -15.07 -7.72
N TYR A 385 -7.13 -16.32 -7.26
CA TYR A 385 -5.98 -17.10 -6.82
C TYR A 385 -5.83 -18.39 -7.59
N VAL A 386 -4.57 -18.74 -7.86
CA VAL A 386 -4.15 -20.09 -8.24
C VAL A 386 -3.34 -20.66 -7.07
N LEU A 387 -3.84 -21.72 -6.48
CA LEU A 387 -3.25 -22.39 -5.33
C LEU A 387 -2.65 -23.74 -5.76
N SER A 388 -1.41 -24.00 -5.42
CA SER A 388 -0.80 -25.31 -5.47
C SER A 388 -0.54 -25.78 -4.05
N VAL A 389 -1.22 -26.84 -3.64
CA VAL A 389 -1.18 -27.37 -2.28
C VAL A 389 -0.56 -28.75 -2.31
N LYS A 390 0.41 -29.01 -1.43
CA LYS A 390 1.09 -30.30 -1.29
C LYS A 390 1.03 -30.79 0.14
N ASP A 391 0.60 -32.04 0.30
CA ASP A 391 0.59 -32.81 1.55
C ASP A 391 -0.12 -32.11 2.73
N LEU A 392 -1.18 -31.34 2.45
CA LEU A 392 -1.91 -30.61 3.49
C LEU A 392 -2.81 -31.55 4.28
N SER A 393 -2.82 -31.42 5.61
CA SER A 393 -3.65 -32.22 6.51
C SER A 393 -5.14 -31.94 6.30
N ILE A 394 -5.92 -32.96 5.96
CA ILE A 394 -7.38 -32.88 5.78
C ILE A 394 -8.07 -32.41 7.07
N PRO A 395 -7.83 -33.03 8.27
CA PRO A 395 -8.50 -32.61 9.49
C PRO A 395 -8.20 -31.14 9.88
N LYS A 396 -6.94 -30.73 9.77
CA LYS A 396 -6.55 -29.36 10.10
C LYS A 396 -7.13 -28.35 9.13
N SER A 397 -7.18 -28.68 7.83
CA SER A 397 -7.81 -27.84 6.81
C SER A 397 -9.32 -27.70 7.03
N PHE A 398 -9.99 -28.77 7.41
CA PHE A 398 -11.40 -28.72 7.77
C PHE A 398 -11.67 -27.81 8.97
N THR A 399 -10.82 -27.87 10.00
CA THR A 399 -11.00 -27.04 11.20
C THR A 399 -10.75 -25.56 10.90
N ALA A 400 -9.73 -25.26 10.09
CA ALA A 400 -9.25 -23.90 9.88
C ALA A 400 -9.99 -23.14 8.77
N PHE A 401 -10.52 -23.83 7.74
CA PHE A 401 -11.05 -23.16 6.55
C PHE A 401 -12.57 -23.35 6.42
N GLU A 402 -13.33 -22.27 6.55
CA GLU A 402 -14.79 -22.29 6.40
C GLU A 402 -15.23 -22.80 5.00
N MET A 403 -14.46 -22.50 3.95
CA MET A 403 -14.72 -23.02 2.62
C MET A 403 -14.66 -24.56 2.57
N VAL A 404 -13.72 -25.18 3.30
CA VAL A 404 -13.63 -26.64 3.37
C VAL A 404 -14.82 -27.21 4.14
N LYS A 405 -15.23 -26.56 5.23
CA LYS A 405 -16.43 -26.96 5.99
C LYS A 405 -17.70 -26.87 5.12
N ALA A 406 -17.83 -25.80 4.33
CA ALA A 406 -19.01 -25.55 3.52
C ALA A 406 -19.10 -26.49 2.30
N PHE A 407 -18.03 -26.66 1.54
CA PHE A 407 -18.01 -27.38 0.27
C PHE A 407 -17.52 -28.82 0.34
N ALA A 408 -16.89 -29.22 1.44
CA ALA A 408 -16.40 -30.58 1.64
C ALA A 408 -16.63 -31.09 3.08
N PRO A 409 -17.88 -31.06 3.61
CA PRO A 409 -18.15 -31.40 4.99
C PRO A 409 -17.78 -32.85 5.33
N PHE A 410 -17.71 -33.73 4.34
CA PHE A 410 -17.24 -35.12 4.49
C PHE A 410 -15.77 -35.22 4.95
N ALA A 411 -14.97 -34.18 4.71
CA ALA A 411 -13.57 -34.08 5.16
C ALA A 411 -13.45 -34.19 6.71
N ASN A 412 -14.50 -33.83 7.47
CA ASN A 412 -14.55 -33.98 8.91
C ASN A 412 -14.36 -35.43 9.38
N SER A 413 -14.76 -36.40 8.55
CA SER A 413 -14.62 -37.83 8.83
C SER A 413 -13.35 -38.45 8.25
N MET A 414 -12.47 -37.65 7.67
CA MET A 414 -11.26 -38.10 6.97
C MET A 414 -10.00 -37.76 7.75
N ASP A 415 -9.06 -38.70 7.79
CA ASP A 415 -7.75 -38.55 8.41
C ASP A 415 -6.66 -38.90 7.39
N GLY A 416 -5.93 -37.92 6.93
CA GLY A 416 -4.92 -38.05 5.90
C GLY A 416 -4.51 -36.72 5.34
N ASN A 417 -3.77 -36.72 4.22
CA ASN A 417 -3.31 -35.53 3.53
C ASN A 417 -3.84 -35.49 2.10
N PHE A 418 -3.93 -34.29 1.55
CA PHE A 418 -4.32 -34.09 0.17
C PHE A 418 -3.38 -33.12 -0.56
N ASN A 419 -3.39 -33.25 -1.87
CA ASN A 419 -2.74 -32.32 -2.79
C ASN A 419 -3.83 -31.73 -3.70
N THR A 420 -3.69 -30.47 -4.06
CA THR A 420 -4.60 -29.86 -5.05
C THR A 420 -3.90 -28.76 -5.82
N ASP A 421 -4.26 -28.64 -7.09
CA ASP A 421 -4.03 -27.45 -7.90
C ASP A 421 -5.42 -26.84 -8.14
N LEU A 422 -5.66 -25.65 -7.58
CA LEU A 422 -6.98 -25.02 -7.52
C LEU A 422 -6.89 -23.59 -8.04
N LYS A 423 -7.70 -23.26 -9.03
CA LYS A 423 -7.99 -21.87 -9.39
C LYS A 423 -9.28 -21.46 -8.69
N MET A 424 -9.28 -20.30 -8.03
CA MET A 424 -10.43 -19.80 -7.30
C MET A 424 -10.52 -18.28 -7.38
N SER A 425 -11.75 -17.76 -7.44
CA SER A 425 -12.05 -16.33 -7.43
C SER A 425 -13.36 -16.07 -6.71
N GLY A 426 -13.55 -14.84 -6.25
CA GLY A 426 -14.76 -14.42 -5.54
C GLY A 426 -14.63 -13.03 -4.96
N LEU A 427 -15.65 -12.63 -4.22
CA LEU A 427 -15.65 -11.41 -3.43
C LEU A 427 -15.35 -11.73 -1.95
N LEU A 428 -14.83 -10.74 -1.24
CA LEU A 428 -14.69 -10.77 0.21
C LEU A 428 -15.79 -9.91 0.84
N GLY A 429 -16.24 -10.31 2.02
CA GLY A 429 -17.07 -9.48 2.87
C GLY A 429 -16.27 -8.34 3.51
N GLN A 430 -16.95 -7.46 4.23
CA GLN A 430 -16.28 -6.41 5.01
C GLN A 430 -15.41 -6.97 6.14
N ASP A 431 -15.68 -8.19 6.57
CA ASP A 431 -14.92 -9.00 7.52
C ASP A 431 -13.71 -9.72 6.88
N MET A 432 -13.38 -9.41 5.63
CA MET A 432 -12.32 -10.06 4.84
C MET A 432 -12.53 -11.58 4.60
N MET A 433 -13.69 -12.12 4.98
CA MET A 433 -14.03 -13.52 4.71
C MET A 433 -14.61 -13.68 3.31
N PRO A 434 -14.32 -14.80 2.60
CA PRO A 434 -14.91 -15.04 1.29
C PRO A 434 -16.44 -15.12 1.34
N ASP A 435 -17.13 -14.34 0.52
CA ASP A 435 -18.56 -14.54 0.28
C ASP A 435 -18.75 -15.82 -0.54
N LEU A 436 -19.07 -16.89 0.18
CA LEU A 436 -19.18 -18.25 -0.40
C LEU A 436 -20.18 -18.34 -1.56
N SER A 437 -21.15 -17.45 -1.63
CA SER A 437 -22.13 -17.41 -2.71
C SER A 437 -21.51 -16.93 -4.04
N THR A 438 -20.46 -16.12 -3.96
CA THR A 438 -19.74 -15.56 -5.11
C THR A 438 -18.57 -16.42 -5.55
N VAL A 439 -18.14 -17.37 -4.70
CA VAL A 439 -16.95 -18.19 -4.98
C VAL A 439 -17.15 -19.04 -6.22
N SER A 440 -16.17 -18.92 -7.11
CA SER A 440 -15.96 -19.83 -8.24
C SER A 440 -14.61 -20.52 -8.07
N ALA A 441 -14.57 -21.84 -8.18
CA ALA A 441 -13.35 -22.60 -8.10
C ALA A 441 -13.35 -23.78 -9.07
N ASP A 442 -12.17 -24.13 -9.59
CA ASP A 442 -11.95 -25.31 -10.45
C ASP A 442 -10.58 -25.90 -10.13
N GLY A 443 -10.52 -27.21 -9.95
CA GLY A 443 -9.25 -27.84 -9.62
C GLY A 443 -9.28 -29.35 -9.57
N LEU A 444 -8.08 -29.90 -9.32
CA LEU A 444 -7.83 -31.32 -9.20
C LEU A 444 -7.37 -31.64 -7.78
N ILE A 445 -8.11 -32.49 -7.10
CA ILE A 445 -7.82 -32.95 -5.75
C ILE A 445 -7.25 -34.36 -5.82
N LYS A 446 -6.11 -34.60 -5.16
CA LYS A 446 -5.43 -35.89 -5.10
C LYS A 446 -5.25 -36.31 -3.65
N ILE A 447 -5.72 -37.49 -3.29
CA ILE A 447 -5.56 -38.11 -1.96
C ILE A 447 -4.81 -39.40 -2.16
N ALA A 448 -3.54 -39.45 -1.77
CA ALA A 448 -2.74 -40.66 -1.89
C ALA A 448 -3.26 -41.75 -0.95
N GLN A 449 -3.54 -41.37 0.30
CA GLN A 449 -4.16 -42.25 1.29
C GLN A 449 -4.86 -41.39 2.35
N ALA A 450 -6.08 -41.83 2.75
CA ALA A 450 -6.74 -41.29 3.93
C ALA A 450 -7.60 -42.38 4.59
N ALA A 451 -7.75 -42.33 5.92
CA ALA A 451 -8.69 -43.13 6.66
C ALA A 451 -10.03 -42.38 6.73
N VAL A 452 -11.13 -43.06 6.45
CA VAL A 452 -12.48 -42.55 6.63
C VAL A 452 -13.07 -43.23 7.87
N LYS A 453 -13.64 -42.42 8.76
CA LYS A 453 -14.18 -42.91 10.06
C LYS A 453 -15.66 -42.57 10.16
N ASN A 454 -16.44 -43.50 10.72
CA ASN A 454 -17.87 -43.30 11.02
C ASN A 454 -18.70 -42.82 9.81
N SER A 455 -18.50 -43.45 8.65
CA SER A 455 -19.19 -43.07 7.42
C SER A 455 -20.67 -43.40 7.45
N LYS A 456 -21.54 -42.42 7.73
CA LYS A 456 -23.01 -42.60 7.67
C LYS A 456 -23.48 -43.00 6.27
N LEU A 457 -22.76 -42.61 5.22
CA LEU A 457 -23.05 -43.02 3.86
C LEU A 457 -22.89 -44.53 3.68
N VAL A 458 -21.75 -45.07 4.13
CA VAL A 458 -21.49 -46.50 4.03
C VAL A 458 -22.49 -47.31 4.88
N SER A 459 -22.76 -46.87 6.11
CA SER A 459 -23.80 -47.46 6.95
C SER A 459 -25.16 -47.48 6.28
N GLY A 460 -25.54 -46.38 5.65
CA GLY A 460 -26.82 -46.25 4.91
C GLY A 460 -26.90 -47.18 3.71
N ILE A 461 -25.83 -47.26 2.90
CA ILE A 461 -25.77 -48.21 1.77
C ILE A 461 -25.83 -49.66 2.27
N ASN A 462 -25.06 -50.03 3.29
CA ASN A 462 -25.08 -51.37 3.89
C ASN A 462 -26.48 -51.74 4.40
N SER A 463 -27.15 -50.80 5.09
CA SER A 463 -28.50 -50.97 5.59
C SER A 463 -29.52 -51.20 4.46
N LEU A 464 -29.41 -50.42 3.38
CA LEU A 464 -30.30 -50.48 2.22
C LEU A 464 -30.12 -51.79 1.44
N THR A 465 -28.87 -52.21 1.26
CA THR A 465 -28.54 -53.42 0.50
C THR A 465 -28.55 -54.68 1.36
N LYS A 466 -28.64 -54.52 2.68
CA LYS A 466 -28.44 -55.62 3.66
C LYS A 466 -27.14 -56.38 3.40
N SER A 467 -26.14 -55.70 2.88
CA SER A 467 -24.82 -56.24 2.59
C SER A 467 -23.76 -55.50 3.39
N ASN A 468 -22.56 -56.02 3.43
CA ASN A 468 -21.43 -55.40 4.10
C ASN A 468 -20.39 -54.99 3.05
N LEU A 469 -20.74 -54.01 2.20
CA LEU A 469 -19.88 -53.52 1.11
C LEU A 469 -18.56 -52.96 1.62
N ALA A 470 -18.60 -52.25 2.73
CA ALA A 470 -17.43 -51.76 3.44
C ALA A 470 -17.77 -51.55 4.90
N THR A 471 -16.76 -51.60 5.76
CA THR A 471 -16.92 -51.21 7.17
C THR A 471 -17.11 -49.68 7.24
N GLU A 472 -17.76 -49.19 8.30
CA GLU A 472 -17.92 -47.73 8.53
C GLU A 472 -16.57 -46.99 8.62
N ASN A 473 -15.51 -47.71 8.96
CA ASN A 473 -14.14 -47.27 8.96
C ASN A 473 -13.38 -47.95 7.81
N PHE A 474 -12.92 -47.22 6.84
CA PHE A 474 -12.18 -47.77 5.70
C PHE A 474 -11.08 -46.82 5.27
N SER A 475 -10.15 -47.29 4.46
CA SER A 475 -9.10 -46.46 3.85
C SER A 475 -9.41 -46.23 2.38
N ILE A 476 -9.24 -44.99 1.95
CA ILE A 476 -9.22 -44.64 0.54
C ILE A 476 -7.75 -44.45 0.09
N LYS A 477 -7.46 -44.83 -1.14
CA LYS A 477 -6.11 -44.73 -1.73
C LYS A 477 -6.22 -44.30 -3.18
N ASP A 478 -5.23 -43.54 -3.61
CA ASP A 478 -5.02 -43.12 -5.00
C ASP A 478 -6.26 -42.44 -5.63
N VAL A 479 -6.97 -41.67 -4.81
CA VAL A 479 -8.17 -40.93 -5.28
C VAL A 479 -7.73 -39.68 -6.00
N ILE A 480 -8.22 -39.52 -7.25
CA ILE A 480 -8.04 -38.32 -8.06
C ILE A 480 -9.43 -37.84 -8.50
N MET A 481 -9.82 -36.64 -8.10
CA MET A 481 -11.11 -36.07 -8.46
C MET A 481 -10.95 -34.64 -8.97
N SER A 482 -11.71 -34.29 -10.01
CA SER A 482 -11.88 -32.91 -10.47
C SER A 482 -13.09 -32.32 -9.74
N ALA A 483 -12.89 -31.16 -9.12
CA ALA A 483 -13.91 -30.42 -8.40
C ALA A 483 -14.12 -29.04 -9.01
N GLU A 484 -15.36 -28.59 -9.08
CA GLU A 484 -15.78 -27.27 -9.55
C GLU A 484 -16.75 -26.68 -8.53
N VAL A 485 -16.53 -25.41 -8.13
CA VAL A 485 -17.50 -24.66 -7.32
C VAL A 485 -18.07 -23.54 -8.18
N LYS A 486 -19.38 -23.44 -8.23
CA LYS A 486 -20.08 -22.39 -8.96
C LYS A 486 -21.48 -22.17 -8.40
N ASN A 487 -21.87 -20.90 -8.24
CA ASN A 487 -23.20 -20.50 -7.75
C ASN A 487 -23.54 -21.20 -6.41
N GLY A 488 -22.64 -21.21 -5.47
CA GLY A 488 -22.84 -21.80 -4.15
C GLY A 488 -22.95 -23.33 -4.12
N ARG A 489 -22.48 -24.02 -5.17
CA ARG A 489 -22.52 -25.48 -5.24
C ARG A 489 -21.19 -26.06 -5.71
N ALA A 490 -20.63 -26.98 -4.90
CA ALA A 490 -19.45 -27.75 -5.26
C ALA A 490 -19.88 -29.05 -5.99
N ARG A 491 -19.28 -29.31 -7.14
CA ARG A 491 -19.52 -30.49 -7.98
C ARG A 491 -18.23 -31.25 -8.19
N VAL A 492 -18.28 -32.58 -8.07
CA VAL A 492 -17.20 -33.47 -8.46
C VAL A 492 -17.58 -34.22 -9.74
N LYS A 493 -16.65 -34.25 -10.71
CA LYS A 493 -16.80 -35.05 -11.93
C LYS A 493 -16.62 -36.54 -11.59
N PRO A 494 -17.10 -37.46 -12.44
CA PRO A 494 -16.99 -38.90 -12.16
C PRO A 494 -15.55 -39.31 -11.84
N PHE A 495 -15.33 -39.92 -10.70
CA PHE A 495 -14.06 -40.48 -10.27
C PHE A 495 -14.20 -41.84 -9.65
N ASP A 496 -13.13 -42.63 -9.64
CA ASP A 496 -13.12 -43.98 -9.11
C ASP A 496 -12.70 -43.94 -7.63
N LEU A 497 -13.45 -44.67 -6.81
CA LEU A 497 -13.22 -44.83 -5.38
C LEU A 497 -13.32 -46.32 -4.98
N LYS A 498 -12.32 -46.81 -4.26
CA LYS A 498 -12.37 -48.18 -3.73
C LYS A 498 -13.09 -48.18 -2.38
N LEU A 499 -14.24 -48.83 -2.32
CA LEU A 499 -15.05 -49.06 -1.12
C LEU A 499 -14.88 -50.50 -0.66
N GLY A 500 -14.00 -50.74 0.32
CA GLY A 500 -13.61 -52.12 0.67
C GLY A 500 -12.93 -52.82 -0.52
N ASP A 501 -13.49 -53.93 -0.98
CA ASP A 501 -13.02 -54.67 -2.15
C ASP A 501 -13.71 -54.25 -3.46
N HIS A 502 -14.70 -53.37 -3.38
CA HIS A 502 -15.52 -52.93 -4.51
C HIS A 502 -15.00 -51.61 -5.12
N LEU A 503 -14.89 -51.55 -6.45
CA LEU A 503 -14.63 -50.34 -7.16
C LEU A 503 -15.96 -49.61 -7.36
N ALA A 504 -16.03 -48.35 -6.90
CA ALA A 504 -17.19 -47.51 -7.06
C ALA A 504 -16.82 -46.27 -7.91
N LYS A 505 -17.70 -45.89 -8.82
CA LYS A 505 -17.64 -44.62 -9.55
C LYS A 505 -18.56 -43.64 -8.85
N VAL A 506 -17.99 -42.51 -8.42
CA VAL A 506 -18.66 -41.45 -7.65
C VAL A 506 -18.72 -40.19 -8.46
N GLU A 507 -19.90 -39.56 -8.56
CA GLU A 507 -20.12 -38.21 -9.12
C GLU A 507 -21.21 -37.51 -8.33
N GLY A 508 -21.23 -36.17 -8.36
CA GLY A 508 -22.33 -35.44 -7.74
C GLY A 508 -21.94 -34.03 -7.28
N SER A 509 -22.79 -33.48 -6.43
CA SER A 509 -22.61 -32.13 -5.93
C SER A 509 -23.21 -31.93 -4.54
N ILE A 510 -22.68 -30.91 -3.84
CA ILE A 510 -23.20 -30.40 -2.57
C ILE A 510 -23.38 -28.89 -2.65
N GLY A 511 -24.51 -28.38 -2.16
CA GLY A 511 -24.79 -26.96 -2.04
C GLY A 511 -24.32 -26.35 -0.71
N LEU A 512 -24.25 -25.04 -0.65
CA LEU A 512 -24.05 -24.28 0.62
C LEU A 512 -25.15 -24.58 1.64
N ASP A 513 -26.36 -24.86 1.17
CA ASP A 513 -27.50 -25.32 1.97
C ASP A 513 -27.35 -26.78 2.46
N GLN A 514 -26.18 -27.38 2.22
CA GLN A 514 -25.85 -28.77 2.51
C GLN A 514 -26.72 -29.79 1.75
N SER A 515 -27.47 -29.37 0.71
CA SER A 515 -28.24 -30.27 -0.14
C SER A 515 -27.32 -31.15 -0.98
N LEU A 516 -27.61 -32.45 -1.02
CA LEU A 516 -26.84 -33.47 -1.73
C LEU A 516 -27.52 -33.89 -3.04
N ASP A 517 -26.71 -34.11 -4.07
CA ASP A 517 -27.12 -34.79 -5.30
C ASP A 517 -25.91 -35.61 -5.82
N TYR A 518 -25.74 -36.82 -5.24
CA TYR A 518 -24.64 -37.72 -5.61
C TYR A 518 -25.17 -39.01 -6.21
N LYS A 519 -24.34 -39.61 -7.05
CA LYS A 519 -24.51 -40.98 -7.54
C LYS A 519 -23.26 -41.79 -7.27
N ILE A 520 -23.45 -43.01 -6.81
CA ILE A 520 -22.40 -44.01 -6.58
C ILE A 520 -22.77 -45.25 -7.38
N LYS A 521 -21.98 -45.57 -8.40
CA LYS A 521 -22.15 -46.82 -9.17
C LYS A 521 -21.08 -47.83 -8.72
N THR A 522 -21.49 -49.01 -8.31
CA THR A 522 -20.57 -50.08 -7.91
C THR A 522 -21.10 -51.43 -8.35
N ASN A 523 -20.18 -52.37 -8.59
CA ASN A 523 -20.50 -53.74 -8.88
C ASN A 523 -20.60 -54.55 -7.58
N ILE A 524 -21.67 -55.27 -7.39
CA ILE A 524 -21.91 -56.10 -6.21
C ILE A 524 -22.14 -57.52 -6.64
N GLU A 525 -21.40 -58.47 -6.03
CA GLU A 525 -21.65 -59.91 -6.20
C GLU A 525 -23.00 -60.30 -5.60
N THR A 526 -23.83 -60.96 -6.39
CA THR A 526 -25.17 -61.42 -6.00
C THR A 526 -25.22 -62.88 -5.53
N GLY A 527 -24.11 -63.47 -5.09
CA GLY A 527 -24.00 -64.84 -4.58
C GLY A 527 -24.72 -65.10 -3.24
N ALA A 528 -24.26 -66.06 -2.45
CA ALA A 528 -24.90 -66.43 -1.17
C ALA A 528 -25.01 -65.29 -0.15
N ALA A 529 -24.13 -64.27 -0.23
CA ALA A 529 -24.24 -63.00 0.50
C ALA A 529 -25.31 -62.07 -0.09
N GLY A 530 -25.71 -62.25 -1.35
CA GLY A 530 -26.65 -61.43 -2.09
C GLY A 530 -28.12 -61.85 -2.02
N GLN A 531 -28.49 -62.83 -1.21
CA GLN A 531 -29.90 -63.27 -1.12
C GLN A 531 -30.84 -62.11 -0.74
N ALA A 532 -30.40 -61.19 0.08
CA ALA A 532 -31.20 -60.04 0.45
C ALA A 532 -31.28 -59.00 -0.69
N VAL A 533 -30.20 -58.82 -1.45
CA VAL A 533 -30.15 -57.97 -2.66
C VAL A 533 -31.03 -58.65 -3.75
N ASN A 534 -30.90 -59.94 -3.94
CA ASN A 534 -31.74 -60.68 -4.89
C ASN A 534 -33.23 -60.67 -4.49
N ALA A 535 -33.59 -60.78 -3.21
CA ALA A 535 -34.99 -60.65 -2.75
C ALA A 535 -35.54 -59.24 -2.97
N PHE A 536 -34.73 -58.21 -2.71
CA PHE A 536 -35.11 -56.81 -3.00
C PHE A 536 -35.32 -56.59 -4.50
N ILE A 537 -34.40 -57.08 -5.31
CA ILE A 537 -34.44 -57.00 -6.77
C ILE A 537 -35.60 -57.77 -7.36
N SER A 538 -35.81 -58.99 -6.89
CA SER A 538 -36.93 -59.82 -7.34
C SER A 538 -38.29 -59.18 -7.06
N ASN A 539 -38.41 -58.48 -5.94
CA ASN A 539 -39.60 -57.70 -5.58
C ASN A 539 -39.81 -56.46 -6.44
N GLN A 540 -38.71 -55.82 -6.91
CA GLN A 540 -38.80 -54.66 -7.78
C GLN A 540 -39.03 -55.02 -9.27
N VAL A 541 -38.50 -56.14 -9.71
CA VAL A 541 -38.49 -56.55 -11.16
C VAL A 541 -39.41 -57.71 -11.44
N GLY A 542 -39.95 -58.40 -10.44
CA GLY A 542 -40.90 -59.49 -10.59
C GLY A 542 -40.31 -60.79 -11.16
N LYS A 543 -38.98 -60.94 -11.25
CA LYS A 543 -38.27 -62.13 -11.74
C LYS A 543 -37.09 -62.49 -10.87
N ASN A 544 -36.91 -63.77 -10.64
CA ASN A 544 -35.76 -64.34 -9.91
C ASN A 544 -34.55 -64.34 -10.86
N ILE A 545 -33.53 -63.53 -10.57
CA ILE A 545 -32.39 -63.29 -11.45
C ILE A 545 -31.21 -64.11 -10.93
N GLY A 546 -30.82 -65.13 -11.69
CA GLY A 546 -29.68 -66.00 -11.42
C GLY A 546 -28.30 -65.37 -11.78
N SER A 547 -28.16 -64.04 -11.75
CA SER A 547 -26.90 -63.36 -12.07
C SER A 547 -25.96 -63.36 -10.86
N THR A 548 -24.66 -63.55 -11.13
CA THR A 548 -23.62 -63.56 -10.09
C THR A 548 -23.13 -62.13 -9.74
N ASN A 549 -23.37 -61.13 -10.61
CA ASN A 549 -22.94 -59.77 -10.40
C ASN A 549 -23.96 -58.75 -10.96
N ALA A 550 -24.17 -57.66 -10.23
CA ALA A 550 -25.00 -56.54 -10.69
C ALA A 550 -24.31 -55.16 -10.45
N ASP A 551 -24.42 -54.31 -11.45
CA ASP A 551 -24.03 -52.91 -11.30
C ASP A 551 -25.19 -52.12 -10.68
N ILE A 552 -25.01 -51.66 -9.47
CA ILE A 552 -26.01 -50.89 -8.72
C ILE A 552 -25.58 -49.41 -8.68
N THR A 553 -26.50 -48.52 -9.07
CA THR A 553 -26.35 -47.08 -8.94
C THR A 553 -27.19 -46.60 -7.77
N PHE A 554 -26.52 -46.13 -6.72
CA PHE A 554 -27.15 -45.45 -5.61
C PHE A 554 -27.30 -43.95 -5.90
N LYS A 555 -28.44 -43.38 -5.56
CA LYS A 555 -28.67 -41.95 -5.51
C LYS A 555 -28.69 -41.50 -4.05
N ILE A 556 -27.87 -40.45 -3.75
CA ILE A 556 -27.79 -39.85 -2.44
C ILE A 556 -28.30 -38.42 -2.60
N GLY A 557 -29.44 -38.14 -1.99
CA GLY A 557 -30.07 -36.82 -1.93
C GLY A 557 -30.32 -36.39 -0.49
N GLY A 558 -31.18 -35.43 -0.30
CA GLY A 558 -31.48 -34.86 1.02
C GLY A 558 -30.42 -33.88 1.48
N ASN A 559 -30.13 -33.82 2.77
CA ASN A 559 -29.14 -32.96 3.38
C ASN A 559 -27.95 -33.77 3.90
N PHE A 560 -26.76 -33.18 3.96
CA PHE A 560 -25.55 -33.89 4.45
C PHE A 560 -25.71 -34.48 5.86
N PHE A 561 -26.45 -33.81 6.73
CA PHE A 561 -26.70 -34.27 8.09
C PHE A 561 -27.78 -35.36 8.16
N ASP A 562 -28.68 -35.42 7.14
CA ASP A 562 -29.74 -36.44 6.99
C ASP A 562 -29.80 -36.91 5.52
N PRO A 563 -28.81 -37.72 5.07
CA PRO A 563 -28.74 -38.18 3.69
C PRO A 563 -29.81 -39.20 3.39
N LYS A 564 -30.53 -38.99 2.27
CA LYS A 564 -31.52 -39.96 1.77
C LYS A 564 -30.88 -40.78 0.66
N ILE A 565 -30.70 -42.07 0.94
CA ILE A 565 -30.07 -43.01 0.02
C ILE A 565 -31.16 -43.87 -0.61
N SER A 566 -31.14 -43.97 -1.93
CA SER A 566 -32.06 -44.80 -2.71
C SER A 566 -31.30 -45.48 -3.86
N ILE A 567 -31.89 -46.54 -4.42
CA ILE A 567 -31.36 -47.19 -5.62
C ILE A 567 -31.97 -46.49 -6.84
N ALA A 568 -31.11 -45.95 -7.71
CA ALA A 568 -31.51 -45.27 -8.93
C ALA A 568 -31.65 -46.25 -10.10
N SER A 569 -30.71 -47.20 -10.21
CA SER A 569 -30.77 -48.22 -11.26
C SER A 569 -29.99 -49.48 -10.82
N ILE A 570 -30.37 -50.61 -11.39
CA ILE A 570 -29.67 -51.87 -11.30
C ILE A 570 -29.50 -52.41 -12.72
N ASP A 571 -28.23 -52.65 -13.11
CA ASP A 571 -27.90 -53.19 -14.43
C ASP A 571 -27.32 -54.62 -14.24
N TYR A 572 -27.93 -55.56 -14.89
CA TYR A 572 -27.53 -56.96 -14.88
C TYR A 572 -26.78 -57.26 -16.16
N GLY A 573 -25.48 -57.36 -16.16
CA GLY A 573 -24.66 -57.65 -17.32
C GLY A 573 -25.26 -58.77 -18.20
N GLU A 574 -25.20 -58.59 -19.50
CA GLU A 574 -25.59 -59.44 -20.64
C GLU A 574 -26.60 -60.56 -20.39
N GLY A 575 -27.86 -60.35 -20.81
CA GLY A 575 -28.96 -61.33 -20.89
C GLY A 575 -30.20 -60.67 -21.48
N GLU A 576 -31.20 -61.46 -21.93
CA GLU A 576 -32.39 -61.04 -22.68
C GLU A 576 -33.23 -59.88 -22.09
N VAL A 577 -32.89 -59.37 -20.92
CA VAL A 577 -33.50 -58.20 -20.29
C VAL A 577 -32.95 -56.88 -20.87
N LYS A 578 -31.78 -56.92 -21.48
CA LYS A 578 -31.09 -55.76 -22.04
C LYS A 578 -31.88 -55.20 -23.25
N ALA A 579 -32.41 -56.04 -24.09
CA ALA A 579 -33.09 -55.59 -25.30
C ALA A 579 -34.42 -54.83 -25.04
N ALA A 580 -35.15 -55.21 -23.98
CA ALA A 580 -36.43 -54.53 -23.66
C ALA A 580 -36.25 -53.26 -22.82
N ALA A 581 -35.16 -53.14 -22.08
CA ALA A 581 -34.81 -51.96 -21.29
C ALA A 581 -34.10 -50.91 -22.16
N GLU A 582 -33.24 -51.34 -23.08
CA GLU A 582 -32.55 -50.44 -24.02
C GLU A 582 -33.53 -49.72 -24.95
N GLN A 583 -34.56 -50.44 -25.41
CA GLN A 583 -35.58 -49.83 -26.28
C GLN A 583 -36.42 -48.74 -25.61
N LYS A 584 -36.73 -48.90 -24.31
CA LYS A 584 -37.43 -47.85 -23.52
C LYS A 584 -36.53 -46.73 -23.08
N VAL A 585 -35.26 -47.03 -22.78
CA VAL A 585 -34.26 -46.03 -22.38
C VAL A 585 -33.84 -45.22 -23.62
N GLU A 586 -33.68 -45.83 -24.81
CA GLU A 586 -33.42 -45.09 -26.04
C GLU A 586 -34.58 -44.15 -26.41
N GLU A 587 -35.82 -44.56 -26.29
CA GLU A 587 -36.97 -43.70 -26.52
C GLU A 587 -37.07 -42.52 -25.53
N GLU A 588 -36.75 -42.74 -24.27
CA GLU A 588 -36.76 -41.66 -23.26
C GLU A 588 -35.51 -40.75 -23.32
N VAL A 589 -34.36 -41.34 -23.61
CA VAL A 589 -33.10 -40.58 -23.82
C VAL A 589 -33.22 -39.74 -25.10
N GLU A 590 -33.84 -40.25 -26.15
CA GLU A 590 -34.05 -39.46 -27.36
C GLU A 590 -35.03 -38.31 -27.13
N LYS A 591 -36.09 -38.53 -26.34
CA LYS A 591 -37.00 -37.43 -25.93
C LYS A 591 -36.30 -36.38 -25.09
N VAL A 592 -35.47 -36.81 -24.14
CA VAL A 592 -34.68 -35.90 -23.25
C VAL A 592 -33.57 -35.20 -24.03
N LYS A 593 -32.94 -35.87 -25.03
CA LYS A 593 -31.98 -35.24 -25.92
C LYS A 593 -32.61 -34.15 -26.80
N VAL A 594 -33.74 -34.45 -27.42
CA VAL A 594 -34.44 -33.47 -28.24
C VAL A 594 -34.93 -32.28 -27.42
N GLU A 595 -35.38 -32.51 -26.19
CA GLU A 595 -35.80 -31.43 -25.29
C GLU A 595 -34.59 -30.64 -24.73
N ALA A 596 -33.46 -31.29 -24.47
CA ALA A 596 -32.22 -30.65 -24.03
C ALA A 596 -31.56 -29.85 -25.18
N GLU A 597 -31.55 -30.38 -26.42
CA GLU A 597 -31.06 -29.67 -27.60
C GLU A 597 -31.91 -28.44 -27.89
N LYS A 598 -33.24 -28.55 -27.74
CA LYS A 598 -34.15 -27.42 -27.90
C LYS A 598 -33.89 -26.32 -26.83
N LYS A 599 -33.71 -26.71 -25.58
CA LYS A 599 -33.39 -25.75 -24.49
C LYS A 599 -31.98 -25.14 -24.62
N VAL A 600 -31.03 -25.89 -25.16
CA VAL A 600 -29.69 -25.39 -25.46
C VAL A 600 -29.70 -24.39 -26.60
N GLU A 601 -30.52 -24.67 -27.65
CA GLU A 601 -30.65 -23.76 -28.79
C GLU A 601 -31.42 -22.48 -28.43
N GLU A 602 -32.48 -22.60 -27.61
CA GLU A 602 -33.20 -21.45 -27.05
C GLU A 602 -32.29 -20.59 -26.17
N LYS A 603 -31.49 -21.21 -25.32
CA LYS A 603 -30.51 -20.49 -24.50
C LYS A 603 -29.35 -19.88 -25.27
N LYS A 604 -28.87 -20.54 -26.34
CA LYS A 604 -27.89 -19.94 -27.25
C LYS A 604 -28.43 -18.70 -27.94
N GLN A 605 -29.68 -18.74 -28.40
CA GLN A 605 -30.32 -17.57 -29.03
C GLN A 605 -30.56 -16.44 -28.04
N GLU A 606 -30.87 -16.76 -26.78
CA GLU A 606 -31.05 -15.78 -25.72
C GLU A 606 -29.71 -15.12 -25.34
N VAL A 607 -28.65 -15.91 -25.15
CA VAL A 607 -27.28 -15.43 -24.87
C VAL A 607 -26.72 -14.62 -26.04
N GLN A 608 -27.04 -15.01 -27.28
CA GLN A 608 -26.61 -14.29 -28.46
C GLN A 608 -27.29 -12.92 -28.59
N LYS A 609 -28.61 -12.85 -28.29
CA LYS A 609 -29.36 -11.58 -28.24
C LYS A 609 -28.88 -10.66 -27.11
N GLU A 610 -28.53 -11.25 -25.95
CA GLU A 610 -28.02 -10.49 -24.81
C GLU A 610 -26.59 -9.99 -25.07
N ALA A 611 -25.75 -10.78 -25.74
CA ALA A 611 -24.41 -10.37 -26.18
C ALA A 611 -24.45 -9.26 -27.26
N GLU A 612 -25.39 -9.34 -28.20
CA GLU A 612 -25.61 -8.29 -29.21
C GLU A 612 -26.09 -6.98 -28.56
N LYS A 613 -26.99 -7.08 -27.57
CA LYS A 613 -27.48 -5.92 -26.82
C LYS A 613 -26.37 -5.26 -25.98
N ILE A 614 -25.55 -6.05 -25.32
CA ILE A 614 -24.39 -5.55 -24.57
C ILE A 614 -23.35 -4.90 -25.50
N ALA A 615 -23.11 -5.47 -26.67
CA ALA A 615 -22.21 -4.91 -27.67
C ALA A 615 -22.72 -3.58 -28.25
N GLU A 616 -24.04 -3.46 -28.42
CA GLU A 616 -24.68 -2.22 -28.89
C GLU A 616 -24.65 -1.13 -27.79
N GLU A 617 -24.94 -1.47 -26.55
CA GLU A 617 -24.83 -0.56 -25.39
C GLU A 617 -23.38 -0.09 -25.14
N GLN A 618 -22.40 -0.97 -25.33
CA GLN A 618 -20.98 -0.59 -25.23
C GLN A 618 -20.54 0.32 -26.38
N LYS A 619 -21.09 0.12 -27.55
CA LYS A 619 -20.83 0.95 -28.72
C LYS A 619 -21.46 2.35 -28.61
N GLU A 620 -22.66 2.43 -28.03
CA GLU A 620 -23.30 3.71 -27.69
C GLU A 620 -22.52 4.49 -26.64
N LYS A 621 -22.12 3.83 -25.55
CA LYS A 621 -21.30 4.46 -24.51
C LYS A 621 -19.93 4.94 -25.03
N ALA A 622 -19.27 4.13 -25.86
CA ALA A 622 -18.01 4.54 -26.49
C ALA A 622 -18.17 5.73 -27.45
N ASN A 623 -19.29 5.82 -28.15
CA ASN A 623 -19.60 6.97 -29.00
C ASN A 623 -19.95 8.23 -28.19
N GLU A 624 -20.68 8.10 -27.08
CA GLU A 624 -20.97 9.21 -26.17
C GLU A 624 -19.69 9.75 -25.51
N GLU A 625 -18.78 8.86 -25.11
CA GLU A 625 -17.50 9.23 -24.52
C GLU A 625 -16.57 9.88 -25.56
N ALA A 626 -16.57 9.39 -26.80
CA ALA A 626 -15.83 10.01 -27.89
C ALA A 626 -16.39 11.40 -28.28
N GLU A 627 -17.72 11.57 -28.28
CA GLU A 627 -18.33 12.90 -28.49
C GLU A 627 -18.04 13.87 -27.33
N LYS A 628 -17.97 13.37 -26.09
CA LYS A 628 -17.64 14.15 -24.92
C LYS A 628 -16.19 14.64 -24.95
N LEU A 629 -15.28 13.73 -25.28
CA LEU A 629 -13.85 14.05 -25.48
C LEU A 629 -13.63 15.01 -26.65
N LYS A 630 -14.42 14.88 -27.71
CA LYS A 630 -14.37 15.81 -28.85
C LYS A 630 -14.86 17.21 -28.47
N LYS A 631 -15.94 17.31 -27.69
CA LYS A 631 -16.42 18.58 -27.14
C LYS A 631 -15.43 19.25 -26.19
N GLU A 632 -14.82 18.48 -25.27
CA GLU A 632 -13.79 18.98 -24.36
C GLU A 632 -12.52 19.45 -25.11
N ALA A 633 -12.17 18.76 -26.19
CA ALA A 633 -11.06 19.16 -27.05
C ALA A 633 -11.39 20.43 -27.86
N GLU A 634 -12.63 20.57 -28.35
CA GLU A 634 -13.09 21.77 -29.05
C GLU A 634 -13.24 22.97 -28.12
N GLU A 635 -13.63 22.76 -26.85
CA GLU A 635 -13.71 23.79 -25.82
C GLU A 635 -12.31 24.29 -25.43
N LYS A 636 -11.35 23.38 -25.21
CA LYS A 636 -9.94 23.73 -24.93
C LYS A 636 -9.25 24.46 -26.09
N LEU A 637 -9.52 24.03 -27.32
CA LEU A 637 -9.03 24.73 -28.52
C LEU A 637 -9.68 26.11 -28.68
N GLY A 638 -10.93 26.27 -28.24
CA GLY A 638 -11.64 27.54 -28.23
C GLY A 638 -11.08 28.51 -27.18
N GLU A 639 -10.71 28.03 -26.01
CA GLU A 639 -10.09 28.81 -24.94
C GLU A 639 -8.66 29.25 -25.32
N GLU A 640 -7.82 28.36 -25.85
CA GLU A 640 -6.48 28.72 -26.34
C GLU A 640 -6.51 29.70 -27.51
N ALA A 641 -7.48 29.57 -28.42
CA ALA A 641 -7.66 30.54 -29.51
C ALA A 641 -8.16 31.91 -28.99
N GLY A 642 -9.00 31.90 -27.94
CA GLY A 642 -9.47 33.12 -27.26
C GLY A 642 -8.33 33.87 -26.58
N GLU A 643 -7.47 33.16 -25.84
CA GLU A 643 -6.28 33.80 -25.18
C GLU A 643 -5.28 34.39 -26.18
N VAL A 644 -5.06 33.73 -27.31
CA VAL A 644 -4.16 34.22 -28.35
C VAL A 644 -4.74 35.49 -29.04
N VAL A 645 -6.08 35.50 -29.23
CA VAL A 645 -6.77 36.67 -29.82
C VAL A 645 -6.78 37.87 -28.86
N ASP A 646 -6.98 37.62 -27.55
CA ASP A 646 -6.98 38.70 -26.55
C ASP A 646 -5.56 39.28 -26.33
N LYS A 647 -4.52 38.42 -26.27
CA LYS A 647 -3.11 38.87 -26.24
C LYS A 647 -2.73 39.68 -27.48
N SER A 648 -3.20 39.24 -28.64
CA SER A 648 -2.96 39.96 -29.90
C SER A 648 -3.69 41.31 -29.96
N LYS A 649 -4.88 41.43 -29.37
CA LYS A 649 -5.61 42.69 -29.22
C LYS A 649 -4.90 43.66 -28.26
N GLU A 650 -4.43 43.17 -27.11
CA GLU A 650 -3.67 44.00 -26.16
C GLU A 650 -2.36 44.51 -26.74
N GLU A 651 -1.63 43.69 -27.50
CA GLU A 651 -0.42 44.13 -28.19
C GLU A 651 -0.72 45.13 -29.30
N ALA A 652 -1.80 44.92 -30.07
CA ALA A 652 -2.25 45.84 -31.09
C ALA A 652 -2.67 47.23 -30.50
N GLU A 653 -3.38 47.22 -29.37
CA GLU A 653 -3.74 48.44 -28.64
C GLU A 653 -2.52 49.17 -28.06
N LYS A 654 -1.53 48.46 -27.55
CA LYS A 654 -0.25 49.05 -27.09
C LYS A 654 0.53 49.68 -28.25
N ILE A 655 0.53 49.05 -29.42
CA ILE A 655 1.17 49.60 -30.64
C ILE A 655 0.42 50.82 -31.13
N ILE A 656 -0.91 50.80 -31.16
CA ILE A 656 -1.76 51.92 -31.56
C ILE A 656 -1.58 53.11 -30.61
N ASN A 657 -1.59 52.89 -29.30
CA ASN A 657 -1.41 53.92 -28.30
C ASN A 657 0.01 54.54 -28.35
N ASN A 658 1.04 53.78 -28.69
CA ASN A 658 2.38 54.29 -28.88
C ASN A 658 2.55 55.11 -30.20
N LEU A 659 1.78 54.76 -31.23
CA LEU A 659 1.76 55.51 -32.49
C LEU A 659 1.06 56.89 -32.35
N PHE A 660 0.01 56.96 -31.53
CA PHE A 660 -0.69 58.24 -31.28
C PHE A 660 0.01 59.18 -30.31
N LYS A 661 0.90 58.67 -29.42
CA LYS A 661 1.74 59.46 -28.53
C LYS A 661 2.93 60.17 -29.27
N LYS A 662 3.30 59.72 -30.47
CA LYS A 662 4.37 60.28 -31.27
C LYS A 662 3.91 61.43 -32.23
N LYS A 663 2.63 61.83 -32.19
CA LYS A 663 2.08 62.90 -33.03
C LYS A 663 1.64 64.16 -32.25
N LYS A 664 2.09 64.29 -31.01
CA LYS A 664 1.95 65.55 -30.23
C LYS A 664 3.29 65.88 -29.58
N ASN A 665 4.26 66.25 -30.41
CA ASN A 665 5.35 67.19 -30.14
C ASN A 665 5.85 67.70 -31.47
#